data_2481a0f62a61d87951a8a3d48342ff85
#
_entry.id   2481a0f62a61d87951a8a3d48342ff85
#
_cell.length_a   1.000
_cell.length_b   1.000
_cell.length_c   1.000
_cell.angle_alpha   90.00
_cell.angle_beta   90.00
_cell.angle_gamma   90.00
#
_symmetry.space_group_name_H-M   'P 1'
#
loop_
_entity.id
_entity.type
_entity.pdbx_description
1 polymer ?
#
loop_
_entity_poly.entity_id
_entity_poly.type
_entity_poly.pdbx_seq_one_letter_code
_entity_poly.pdbx_strand_id
1 'polypeptide(L)'
;MATRIASFNKVMAFRLVMATVMCAAATCVAATSAALPRVGSRSVGPRTTPEEFFAKHLDTSIPTLSSIPAKMAAGDLAGAEKVFADHVRATLRNDVLNADWIGRKYTGKERRGLKRRAEEIMDYKLSSCGMPYHFADHKVDWESNPTFNKYKEWTWQLSRHPFWSTLAEYYTATGDERAVTVWVDMISSWFDQALVPLKASPGATHCWRTIEAGIRMSGWSRQIAAFAKSPQVTDEFLTRYFISIWEHGWRLRNNSTRGNWLLMELHGLLRISLLYPFLNDAPEWKAYALKILQEEFTRQVYPDGFQYELSTGYHGVVVSNYKAISDLYELLGLKRPEFIRKGLEKMFEMYVRLVTPEGGTPSLNDGSNAPVARWCRMASRFYPERADFRWFATGGREGAPPDYLSTVFPWAGAVVFRSSWAKDAVWGYMDASPFGRGHQHEDKLNFLLNAYGKTMLTEGGNYMYDSSECRKYVLSTRAHNTIRIDGLEQNRRRTYRWKDADINVKADVEFSTTPARDVARSVYKDGYGPQQELVVHHRTVLFLKQEPGLAPFFVVIDRLAAPDDRPHTFEIMWHLEECKLAIDGQTFTGDFGDGIGLAAATSDASAKITDMRGQHKPYFQGWMPIWVGGPHEHRPIPTPVVQGTFTGAKRIVTVLYPYRKGKNMLSGVKADTDQQSSSFTLMLTDGTERIIRNSQ
;
A
#
# COMPACT_ATOMS: atom_id res chain seq x y z
N MET A 1 -39.36 -8.68 -3.65
CA MET A 1 -39.04 -8.38 -5.06
C MET A 1 -39.12 -6.88 -5.38
N ALA A 2 -40.01 -6.12 -4.77
CA ALA A 2 -40.15 -4.68 -4.98
C ALA A 2 -39.02 -3.78 -4.43
N THR A 3 -38.33 -4.21 -3.38
CA THR A 3 -37.23 -3.42 -2.74
C THR A 3 -35.90 -3.47 -3.48
N ARG A 4 -35.69 -4.43 -4.38
CA ARG A 4 -34.47 -4.48 -5.25
C ARG A 4 -34.56 -3.59 -6.48
N ILE A 5 -35.77 -3.23 -6.93
CA ILE A 5 -35.97 -2.38 -8.11
C ILE A 5 -35.77 -0.90 -7.77
N ALA A 6 -36.08 -0.47 -6.55
CA ALA A 6 -35.91 0.93 -6.11
C ALA A 6 -34.42 1.32 -5.92
N SER A 7 -33.56 0.38 -5.54
CA SER A 7 -32.10 0.61 -5.41
C SER A 7 -31.41 0.72 -6.78
N PHE A 8 -31.87 -0.06 -7.76
CA PHE A 8 -31.30 -0.05 -9.11
C PHE A 8 -31.60 1.25 -9.88
N ASN A 9 -32.82 1.81 -9.68
CA ASN A 9 -33.23 3.05 -10.34
C ASN A 9 -32.53 4.31 -9.77
N LYS A 10 -32.14 4.33 -8.48
CA LYS A 10 -31.38 5.45 -7.90
C LYS A 10 -29.93 5.50 -8.39
N VAL A 11 -29.29 4.35 -8.60
CA VAL A 11 -27.93 4.27 -9.16
C VAL A 11 -27.92 4.65 -10.65
N MET A 12 -28.99 4.32 -11.38
CA MET A 12 -29.09 4.67 -12.79
C MET A 12 -29.42 6.17 -13.01
N ALA A 13 -30.22 6.78 -12.14
CA ALA A 13 -30.48 8.23 -12.16
C ALA A 13 -29.26 9.05 -11.81
N PHE A 14 -28.44 8.61 -10.86
CA PHE A 14 -27.18 9.27 -10.52
C PHE A 14 -26.12 9.17 -11.65
N ARG A 15 -26.08 8.04 -12.36
CA ARG A 15 -25.22 7.86 -13.54
C ARG A 15 -25.66 8.70 -14.74
N LEU A 16 -26.96 8.97 -14.90
CA LEU A 16 -27.47 9.81 -15.99
C LEU A 16 -27.18 11.29 -15.75
N VAL A 17 -27.26 11.76 -14.51
CA VAL A 17 -26.92 13.16 -14.14
C VAL A 17 -25.42 13.41 -14.28
N MET A 18 -24.55 12.47 -13.92
CA MET A 18 -23.10 12.60 -14.12
C MET A 18 -22.69 12.51 -15.59
N ALA A 19 -23.36 11.70 -16.41
CA ALA A 19 -23.11 11.65 -17.85
C ALA A 19 -23.51 12.98 -18.55
N THR A 20 -24.55 13.67 -18.08
CA THR A 20 -24.99 14.96 -18.65
C THR A 20 -24.06 16.12 -18.24
N VAL A 21 -23.47 16.08 -17.03
CA VAL A 21 -22.47 17.06 -16.59
C VAL A 21 -21.12 16.82 -17.28
N MET A 22 -20.76 15.58 -17.58
CA MET A 22 -19.53 15.28 -18.35
C MET A 22 -19.64 15.61 -19.83
N CYS A 23 -20.83 15.56 -20.45
CA CYS A 23 -21.03 16.01 -21.82
C CYS A 23 -21.01 17.54 -21.98
N ALA A 24 -21.39 18.29 -20.94
CA ALA A 24 -21.30 19.77 -20.99
C ALA A 24 -19.87 20.31 -20.80
N ALA A 25 -18.97 19.50 -20.21
CA ALA A 25 -17.55 19.85 -20.09
C ALA A 25 -16.71 19.44 -21.32
N ALA A 26 -17.25 18.62 -22.22
CA ALA A 26 -16.53 18.12 -23.41
C ALA A 26 -16.66 19.00 -24.66
N THR A 27 -17.43 20.10 -24.59
CA THR A 27 -17.68 20.98 -25.78
C THR A 27 -16.93 22.31 -25.74
N CYS A 28 -15.96 22.48 -24.85
CA CYS A 28 -15.12 23.68 -24.86
C CYS A 28 -13.66 23.36 -24.59
N VAL A 29 -12.97 22.72 -25.52
CA VAL A 29 -11.51 22.92 -25.72
C VAL A 29 -11.16 22.50 -27.15
N ALA A 30 -11.54 23.30 -28.13
CA ALA A 30 -10.69 23.50 -29.28
C ALA A 30 -9.64 24.55 -28.87
N ALA A 31 -8.71 24.14 -28.01
CA ALA A 31 -7.61 24.98 -27.61
C ALA A 31 -6.42 24.70 -28.55
N THR A 32 -6.01 25.72 -29.25
CA THR A 32 -4.68 25.92 -29.80
C THR A 32 -3.62 25.09 -29.07
N SER A 33 -2.72 24.46 -29.83
CA SER A 33 -1.60 23.63 -29.34
C SER A 33 -0.61 24.44 -28.46
N ALA A 34 -1.04 24.79 -27.26
CA ALA A 34 -0.12 25.22 -26.23
C ALA A 34 0.64 23.97 -25.74
N ALA A 35 1.96 24.00 -25.85
CA ALA A 35 2.81 22.93 -25.34
C ALA A 35 2.43 22.60 -23.89
N LEU A 36 2.20 21.30 -23.60
CA LEU A 36 1.92 20.84 -22.25
C LEU A 36 3.03 21.29 -21.29
N PRO A 37 2.72 21.65 -20.04
CA PRO A 37 3.75 22.08 -19.11
C PRO A 37 4.73 20.93 -18.85
N ARG A 38 6.00 21.17 -19.20
CA ARG A 38 7.10 20.22 -18.97
C ARG A 38 7.51 20.25 -17.51
N VAL A 39 7.72 19.08 -16.92
CA VAL A 39 8.33 18.95 -15.62
C VAL A 39 9.84 18.80 -15.86
N GLY A 40 10.59 19.89 -15.78
CA GLY A 40 11.95 20.02 -16.24
C GLY A 40 12.85 18.81 -15.95
N SER A 41 13.28 18.12 -17.00
CA SER A 41 14.34 17.13 -16.93
C SER A 41 15.70 17.81 -17.04
N ARG A 42 16.63 17.37 -16.23
CA ARG A 42 18.02 17.80 -16.37
C ARG A 42 18.79 16.73 -17.14
N SER A 43 19.27 17.16 -18.31
CA SER A 43 20.15 16.53 -19.23
C SER A 43 21.12 15.45 -18.79
N VAL A 44 21.49 14.79 -19.51
CA VAL A 44 21.74 13.83 -20.49
C VAL A 44 23.19 13.73 -20.84
N GLY A 45 23.72 12.54 -20.62
CA GLY A 45 24.99 12.15 -21.18
C GLY A 45 24.84 11.63 -22.61
N PRO A 46 25.95 11.43 -23.32
CA PRO A 46 25.92 10.74 -24.59
C PRO A 46 25.36 9.34 -24.41
N ARG A 47 24.47 8.93 -25.33
CA ARG A 47 23.97 7.55 -25.41
C ARG A 47 25.12 6.63 -25.79
N THR A 48 25.14 5.42 -25.22
CA THR A 48 26.00 4.32 -25.67
C THR A 48 25.74 4.03 -27.13
N THR A 49 26.79 4.03 -27.96
CA THR A 49 26.64 3.71 -29.39
C THR A 49 26.59 2.20 -29.63
N PRO A 50 26.08 1.74 -30.77
CA PRO A 50 26.14 0.32 -31.14
C PRO A 50 27.56 -0.25 -31.11
N GLU A 51 28.53 0.53 -31.59
CA GLU A 51 29.94 0.13 -31.63
C GLU A 51 30.49 -0.06 -30.19
N GLU A 52 30.18 0.89 -29.32
CA GLU A 52 30.58 0.78 -27.91
C GLU A 52 29.90 -0.40 -27.23
N PHE A 53 28.62 -0.61 -27.47
CA PHE A 53 27.85 -1.73 -26.92
C PHE A 53 28.47 -3.08 -27.33
N PHE A 54 28.71 -3.28 -28.63
CA PHE A 54 29.29 -4.52 -29.12
C PHE A 54 30.75 -4.74 -28.67
N ALA A 55 31.53 -3.67 -28.54
CA ALA A 55 32.92 -3.77 -28.13
C ALA A 55 33.13 -3.99 -26.63
N LYS A 56 32.25 -3.44 -25.79
CA LYS A 56 32.50 -3.40 -24.33
C LYS A 56 31.47 -4.16 -23.50
N HIS A 57 30.22 -4.21 -23.93
CA HIS A 57 29.10 -4.63 -23.08
C HIS A 57 28.47 -5.96 -23.47
N LEU A 58 28.95 -6.57 -24.54
CA LEU A 58 28.46 -7.86 -25.05
C LEU A 58 29.52 -8.97 -24.86
N ASP A 59 29.10 -10.10 -24.31
CA ASP A 59 29.93 -11.28 -24.20
C ASP A 59 30.06 -12.00 -25.56
N THR A 60 31.08 -11.62 -26.31
CA THR A 60 31.39 -12.21 -27.62
C THR A 60 32.11 -13.57 -27.53
N SER A 61 32.38 -14.11 -26.34
CA SER A 61 32.83 -15.50 -26.16
C SER A 61 31.70 -16.52 -26.39
N ILE A 62 30.44 -16.06 -26.36
CA ILE A 62 29.27 -16.88 -26.69
C ILE A 62 29.35 -17.28 -28.16
N PRO A 63 29.30 -18.60 -28.52
CA PRO A 63 29.55 -19.06 -29.89
C PRO A 63 28.71 -18.35 -30.97
N THR A 64 27.43 -18.09 -30.68
CA THR A 64 26.52 -17.40 -31.61
C THR A 64 26.81 -15.90 -31.79
N LEU A 65 27.63 -15.31 -30.92
CA LEU A 65 28.03 -13.91 -30.98
C LEU A 65 29.50 -13.71 -31.38
N SER A 66 30.26 -14.78 -31.51
CA SER A 66 31.72 -14.78 -31.73
C SER A 66 32.19 -14.08 -33.02
N SER A 67 31.32 -13.94 -34.02
CA SER A 67 31.65 -13.26 -35.28
C SER A 67 31.50 -11.73 -35.19
N ILE A 68 30.90 -11.18 -34.17
CA ILE A 68 30.64 -9.74 -34.01
C ILE A 68 31.95 -8.91 -34.05
N PRO A 69 33.01 -9.27 -33.30
CA PRO A 69 34.27 -8.48 -33.34
C PRO A 69 34.87 -8.35 -34.74
N ALA A 70 34.86 -9.44 -35.53
CA ALA A 70 35.37 -9.41 -36.90
C ALA A 70 34.54 -8.53 -37.83
N LYS A 71 33.21 -8.56 -37.69
CA LYS A 71 32.28 -7.67 -38.43
C LYS A 71 32.50 -6.21 -38.07
N MET A 72 32.64 -5.90 -36.78
CA MET A 72 32.92 -4.54 -36.32
C MET A 72 34.27 -4.03 -36.84
N ALA A 73 35.30 -4.87 -36.84
CA ALA A 73 36.59 -4.52 -37.41
C ALA A 73 36.55 -4.25 -38.92
N ALA A 74 35.62 -4.91 -39.62
CA ALA A 74 35.37 -4.70 -41.05
C ALA A 74 34.44 -3.49 -41.37
N GLY A 75 33.93 -2.81 -40.37
CA GLY A 75 32.94 -1.72 -40.53
C GLY A 75 31.53 -2.25 -40.89
N ASP A 76 31.27 -3.56 -40.76
CA ASP A 76 29.98 -4.19 -41.04
C ASP A 76 29.05 -4.16 -39.80
N LEU A 77 28.58 -2.95 -39.45
CA LEU A 77 27.66 -2.75 -38.34
C LEU A 77 26.34 -3.51 -38.55
N ALA A 78 25.75 -3.40 -39.73
CA ALA A 78 24.48 -4.10 -40.02
C ALA A 78 24.61 -5.63 -39.91
N GLY A 79 25.75 -6.18 -40.32
CA GLY A 79 26.02 -7.61 -40.12
C GLY A 79 26.25 -8.01 -38.66
N ALA A 80 26.81 -7.10 -37.84
CA ALA A 80 26.93 -7.33 -36.39
C ALA A 80 25.56 -7.27 -35.70
N GLU A 81 24.73 -6.29 -36.04
CA GLU A 81 23.34 -6.16 -35.56
C GLU A 81 22.49 -7.38 -35.90
N LYS A 82 22.64 -7.91 -37.14
CA LYS A 82 21.95 -9.12 -37.56
C LYS A 82 22.34 -10.34 -36.70
N VAL A 83 23.64 -10.55 -36.49
CA VAL A 83 24.13 -11.66 -35.63
C VAL A 83 23.58 -11.53 -34.22
N PHE A 84 23.60 -10.33 -33.65
CA PHE A 84 23.06 -10.06 -32.34
C PHE A 84 21.54 -10.30 -32.27
N ALA A 85 20.80 -9.80 -33.23
CA ALA A 85 19.35 -9.94 -33.31
C ALA A 85 18.92 -11.41 -33.45
N ASP A 86 19.64 -12.19 -34.27
CA ASP A 86 19.41 -13.63 -34.43
C ASP A 86 19.62 -14.36 -33.09
N HIS A 87 20.70 -14.05 -32.35
CA HIS A 87 20.95 -14.57 -31.02
C HIS A 87 19.79 -14.21 -30.05
N VAL A 88 19.40 -12.94 -30.00
CA VAL A 88 18.29 -12.46 -29.15
C VAL A 88 17.00 -13.22 -29.46
N ARG A 89 16.58 -13.30 -30.73
CA ARG A 89 15.38 -14.01 -31.14
C ARG A 89 15.39 -15.51 -30.80
N ALA A 90 16.57 -16.11 -30.80
CA ALA A 90 16.75 -17.53 -30.47
C ALA A 90 16.73 -17.78 -28.94
N THR A 91 17.18 -16.82 -28.13
CA THR A 91 17.37 -17.02 -26.68
C THR A 91 16.27 -16.44 -25.81
N LEU A 92 15.45 -15.51 -26.32
CA LEU A 92 14.30 -14.96 -25.59
C LEU A 92 13.27 -16.04 -25.25
N ARG A 93 12.94 -16.15 -23.97
CA ARG A 93 12.03 -17.17 -23.42
C ARG A 93 10.57 -16.67 -23.38
N ASN A 94 9.99 -16.44 -24.58
CA ASN A 94 8.58 -16.04 -24.66
C ASN A 94 7.64 -17.10 -24.06
N ASP A 95 7.93 -18.37 -24.26
CA ASP A 95 7.22 -19.53 -23.71
C ASP A 95 7.14 -19.50 -22.17
N VAL A 96 8.16 -18.95 -21.53
CA VAL A 96 8.28 -18.86 -20.08
C VAL A 96 7.71 -17.52 -19.57
N LEU A 97 8.18 -16.41 -20.14
CA LEU A 97 7.83 -15.07 -19.64
C LEU A 97 6.35 -14.70 -19.86
N ASN A 98 5.73 -15.24 -20.91
CA ASN A 98 4.35 -14.97 -21.30
C ASN A 98 3.46 -16.23 -21.31
N ALA A 99 3.83 -17.25 -20.53
CA ALA A 99 3.06 -18.49 -20.42
C ALA A 99 1.58 -18.24 -20.02
N ASP A 100 1.31 -17.21 -19.23
CA ASP A 100 -0.03 -16.80 -18.82
C ASP A 100 -0.86 -16.12 -19.94
N TRP A 101 -0.23 -15.66 -21.02
CA TRP A 101 -0.91 -15.12 -22.21
C TRP A 101 -1.02 -16.16 -23.33
N ILE A 102 0.02 -16.99 -23.49
CA ILE A 102 0.08 -18.00 -24.54
C ILE A 102 -0.98 -19.08 -24.26
N GLY A 103 -1.85 -19.32 -25.24
CA GLY A 103 -2.92 -20.31 -25.11
C GLY A 103 -4.05 -19.97 -24.16
N ARG A 104 -4.06 -18.76 -23.58
CA ARG A 104 -5.16 -18.30 -22.73
C ARG A 104 -6.48 -18.28 -23.47
N LYS A 105 -7.47 -18.97 -22.91
CA LYS A 105 -8.84 -18.95 -23.43
C LYS A 105 -9.60 -17.75 -22.83
N TYR A 106 -9.83 -16.75 -23.66
CA TYR A 106 -10.61 -15.57 -23.27
C TYR A 106 -12.11 -15.83 -23.44
N THR A 107 -12.91 -15.46 -22.46
CA THR A 107 -14.36 -15.33 -22.63
C THR A 107 -14.67 -14.21 -23.63
N GLY A 108 -15.87 -14.21 -24.22
CA GLY A 108 -16.26 -13.14 -25.15
C GLY A 108 -16.17 -11.73 -24.54
N LYS A 109 -16.47 -11.58 -23.23
CA LYS A 109 -16.35 -10.32 -22.50
C LYS A 109 -14.88 -9.91 -22.31
N GLU A 110 -14.02 -10.83 -21.90
CA GLU A 110 -12.58 -10.58 -21.73
C GLU A 110 -11.92 -10.18 -23.06
N ARG A 111 -12.23 -10.89 -24.16
CA ARG A 111 -11.70 -10.59 -25.50
C ARG A 111 -12.12 -9.19 -25.96
N ARG A 112 -13.39 -8.82 -25.82
CA ARG A 112 -13.86 -7.45 -26.14
C ARG A 112 -13.19 -6.40 -25.26
N GLY A 113 -13.01 -6.69 -23.98
CA GLY A 113 -12.33 -5.79 -23.04
C GLY A 113 -10.84 -5.59 -23.38
N LEU A 114 -10.13 -6.67 -23.73
CA LEU A 114 -8.73 -6.59 -24.15
C LEU A 114 -8.58 -5.80 -25.46
N LYS A 115 -9.41 -6.12 -26.46
CA LYS A 115 -9.42 -5.40 -27.74
C LYS A 115 -9.65 -3.90 -27.54
N ARG A 116 -10.69 -3.50 -26.79
CA ARG A 116 -10.98 -2.08 -26.53
C ARG A 116 -9.81 -1.36 -25.87
N ARG A 117 -9.18 -1.95 -24.83
CA ARG A 117 -8.02 -1.33 -24.18
C ARG A 117 -6.82 -1.22 -25.12
N ALA A 118 -6.59 -2.23 -25.95
CA ALA A 118 -5.51 -2.18 -26.95
C ALA A 118 -5.78 -1.09 -28.01
N GLU A 119 -7.01 -0.96 -28.51
CA GLU A 119 -7.41 0.07 -29.47
C GLU A 119 -7.29 1.47 -28.87
N GLU A 120 -7.68 1.66 -27.60
CA GLU A 120 -7.47 2.95 -26.88
C GLU A 120 -5.98 3.31 -26.82
N ILE A 121 -5.09 2.33 -26.53
CA ILE A 121 -3.64 2.58 -26.49
C ILE A 121 -3.09 2.83 -27.92
N MET A 122 -3.55 2.10 -28.94
CA MET A 122 -3.15 2.33 -30.32
C MET A 122 -3.60 3.69 -30.86
N ASP A 123 -4.67 4.26 -30.30
CA ASP A 123 -5.11 5.65 -30.50
C ASP A 123 -4.44 6.64 -29.54
N TYR A 124 -3.32 6.25 -28.92
CA TYR A 124 -2.54 7.07 -27.97
C TYR A 124 -3.34 7.65 -26.79
N LYS A 125 -4.42 6.97 -26.39
CA LYS A 125 -5.15 7.21 -25.13
C LYS A 125 -4.48 6.47 -24.01
N LEU A 126 -3.59 7.14 -23.27
CA LEU A 126 -2.80 6.54 -22.20
C LEU A 126 -3.38 6.90 -20.84
N SER A 127 -3.34 5.98 -19.88
CA SER A 127 -3.80 6.23 -18.51
C SER A 127 -2.66 6.02 -17.53
N SER A 128 -2.49 6.98 -16.63
CA SER A 128 -1.56 6.91 -15.50
C SER A 128 -2.28 7.34 -14.23
N CYS A 129 -2.07 6.65 -13.11
CA CYS A 129 -2.76 6.92 -11.84
C CYS A 129 -4.31 6.99 -11.96
N GLY A 130 -4.91 6.20 -12.85
CA GLY A 130 -6.36 6.24 -13.12
C GLY A 130 -6.84 7.47 -13.89
N MET A 131 -5.96 8.37 -14.30
CA MET A 131 -6.26 9.58 -15.05
C MET A 131 -5.84 9.41 -16.52
N PRO A 132 -6.79 9.24 -17.47
CA PRO A 132 -6.48 9.09 -18.89
C PRO A 132 -6.12 10.43 -19.52
N TYR A 133 -5.25 10.36 -20.53
CA TYR A 133 -4.94 11.48 -21.42
C TYR A 133 -4.81 11.01 -22.87
N HIS A 134 -5.33 11.78 -23.82
CA HIS A 134 -5.28 11.46 -25.26
C HIS A 134 -4.26 12.36 -25.96
N PHE A 135 -3.18 11.75 -26.46
CA PHE A 135 -2.20 12.41 -27.32
C PHE A 135 -2.69 12.34 -28.78
N ALA A 136 -3.61 13.28 -29.14
CA ALA A 136 -4.35 13.23 -30.41
C ALA A 136 -3.48 13.38 -31.66
N ASP A 137 -2.27 13.93 -31.54
CA ASP A 137 -1.28 14.04 -32.61
C ASP A 137 -0.37 12.80 -32.70
N HIS A 138 -0.66 11.76 -31.90
CA HIS A 138 0.13 10.54 -31.77
C HIS A 138 1.61 10.80 -31.37
N LYS A 139 1.87 11.92 -30.67
CA LYS A 139 3.20 12.27 -30.15
C LYS A 139 3.14 12.36 -28.64
N VAL A 140 3.78 11.41 -27.96
CA VAL A 140 3.88 11.43 -26.51
C VAL A 140 5.01 12.35 -26.07
N ASP A 141 4.69 13.39 -25.31
CA ASP A 141 5.68 14.15 -24.55
C ASP A 141 5.86 13.44 -23.19
N TRP A 142 6.94 12.68 -23.06
CA TRP A 142 7.21 11.82 -21.89
C TRP A 142 7.54 12.61 -20.61
N GLU A 143 7.82 13.91 -20.72
CA GLU A 143 8.08 14.82 -19.60
C GLU A 143 6.85 15.67 -19.23
N SER A 144 5.75 15.57 -19.98
CA SER A 144 4.54 16.35 -19.76
C SER A 144 3.76 15.90 -18.51
N ASN A 145 2.97 16.82 -17.96
CA ASN A 145 2.01 16.53 -16.90
C ASN A 145 0.67 17.20 -17.18
N PRO A 146 -0.28 16.50 -17.79
CA PRO A 146 -1.57 17.05 -18.18
C PRO A 146 -2.57 17.16 -17.02
N THR A 147 -2.23 16.72 -15.79
CA THR A 147 -3.16 16.74 -14.67
C THR A 147 -3.43 18.17 -14.18
N PHE A 148 -4.67 18.44 -13.80
CA PHE A 148 -5.13 19.76 -13.36
C PHE A 148 -4.40 20.30 -12.11
N ASN A 149 -3.91 19.38 -11.26
CA ASN A 149 -3.17 19.69 -10.04
C ASN A 149 -1.67 19.45 -10.15
N LYS A 150 -1.16 19.20 -11.37
CA LYS A 150 0.24 18.86 -11.65
C LYS A 150 0.75 17.69 -10.78
N TYR A 151 -0.07 16.66 -10.64
CA TYR A 151 0.22 15.49 -9.83
C TYR A 151 1.41 14.70 -10.40
N LYS A 152 2.56 14.85 -9.78
CA LYS A 152 3.86 14.32 -10.27
C LYS A 152 3.86 12.82 -10.50
N GLU A 153 3.12 12.06 -9.69
CA GLU A 153 3.00 10.61 -9.84
C GLU A 153 2.46 10.23 -11.22
N TRP A 154 1.65 11.07 -11.86
CA TRP A 154 1.14 10.82 -13.20
C TRP A 154 2.28 10.67 -14.22
N THR A 155 3.20 11.64 -14.27
CA THR A 155 4.37 11.61 -15.17
C THR A 155 5.32 10.47 -14.83
N TRP A 156 5.57 10.25 -13.53
CA TRP A 156 6.44 9.18 -13.08
C TRP A 156 5.89 7.80 -13.44
N GLN A 157 4.61 7.53 -13.18
CA GLN A 157 4.01 6.23 -13.47
C GLN A 157 3.76 6.03 -14.97
N LEU A 158 3.58 7.11 -15.76
CA LEU A 158 3.59 7.01 -17.22
C LEU A 158 4.88 6.35 -17.71
N SER A 159 6.04 6.77 -17.15
CA SER A 159 7.37 6.23 -17.47
C SER A 159 7.63 4.79 -17.00
N ARG A 160 6.67 4.14 -16.31
CA ARG A 160 6.68 2.68 -16.06
C ARG A 160 6.17 1.88 -17.24
N HIS A 161 5.48 2.52 -18.17
CA HIS A 161 4.92 1.96 -19.41
C HIS A 161 3.99 0.73 -19.19
N PRO A 162 3.07 0.75 -18.21
CA PRO A 162 2.24 -0.43 -17.90
C PRO A 162 1.30 -0.80 -19.06
N PHE A 163 0.88 0.19 -19.86
CA PHE A 163 -0.04 0.04 -20.98
C PHE A 163 0.56 -0.78 -22.14
N TRP A 164 1.88 -0.79 -22.35
CA TRP A 164 2.50 -1.63 -23.39
C TRP A 164 2.31 -3.13 -23.16
N SER A 165 2.13 -3.57 -21.91
CA SER A 165 1.82 -4.97 -21.62
C SER A 165 0.45 -5.39 -22.18
N THR A 166 -0.52 -4.45 -22.26
CA THR A 166 -1.81 -4.70 -22.92
C THR A 166 -1.65 -4.92 -24.42
N LEU A 167 -0.76 -4.16 -25.09
CA LEU A 167 -0.44 -4.37 -26.51
C LEU A 167 0.20 -5.76 -26.73
N ALA A 168 1.13 -6.15 -25.86
CA ALA A 168 1.81 -7.45 -25.96
C ALA A 168 0.85 -8.63 -25.70
N GLU A 169 -0.05 -8.52 -24.71
CA GLU A 169 -1.10 -9.51 -24.48
C GLU A 169 -2.06 -9.60 -25.69
N TYR A 170 -2.45 -8.46 -26.25
CA TYR A 170 -3.34 -8.39 -27.40
C TYR A 170 -2.69 -9.00 -28.65
N TYR A 171 -1.44 -8.66 -28.95
CA TYR A 171 -0.67 -9.28 -30.03
C TYR A 171 -0.54 -10.78 -29.86
N THR A 172 -0.19 -11.25 -28.66
CA THR A 172 -0.09 -12.69 -28.37
C THR A 172 -1.41 -13.43 -28.61
N ALA A 173 -2.55 -12.77 -28.34
CA ALA A 173 -3.89 -13.35 -28.50
C ALA A 173 -4.44 -13.27 -29.93
N THR A 174 -3.94 -12.36 -30.79
CA THR A 174 -4.56 -12.05 -32.09
C THR A 174 -3.61 -12.08 -33.29
N GLY A 175 -2.31 -11.88 -33.07
CA GLY A 175 -1.34 -11.65 -34.14
C GLY A 175 -1.45 -10.29 -34.83
N ASP A 176 -2.15 -9.32 -34.24
CA ASP A 176 -2.36 -8.00 -34.84
C ASP A 176 -1.10 -7.14 -34.80
N GLU A 177 -0.39 -7.05 -35.91
CA GLU A 177 0.87 -6.32 -36.06
C GLU A 177 0.76 -4.82 -35.78
N ARG A 178 -0.43 -4.22 -35.85
CA ARG A 178 -0.61 -2.79 -35.50
C ARG A 178 -0.20 -2.52 -34.06
N ALA A 179 -0.43 -3.47 -33.16
CA ALA A 179 -0.02 -3.34 -31.77
C ALA A 179 1.51 -3.27 -31.62
N VAL A 180 2.25 -4.01 -32.46
CA VAL A 180 3.71 -3.98 -32.49
C VAL A 180 4.22 -2.67 -33.08
N THR A 181 3.65 -2.23 -34.22
CA THR A 181 4.00 -0.95 -34.87
C THR A 181 3.89 0.19 -33.87
N VAL A 182 2.73 0.32 -33.19
CA VAL A 182 2.50 1.41 -32.21
C VAL A 182 3.44 1.29 -31.01
N TRP A 183 3.76 0.06 -30.57
CA TRP A 183 4.74 -0.11 -29.50
C TRP A 183 6.14 0.31 -29.93
N VAL A 184 6.59 -0.06 -31.14
CA VAL A 184 7.89 0.36 -31.69
C VAL A 184 7.96 1.87 -31.80
N ASP A 185 6.91 2.53 -32.29
CA ASP A 185 6.84 3.99 -32.43
C ASP A 185 6.94 4.68 -31.06
N MET A 186 6.14 4.26 -30.09
CA MET A 186 6.14 4.84 -28.75
C MET A 186 7.47 4.66 -28.04
N ILE A 187 8.06 3.46 -28.06
CA ILE A 187 9.32 3.20 -27.35
C ILE A 187 10.51 3.87 -28.05
N SER A 188 10.50 3.97 -29.39
CA SER A 188 11.50 4.73 -30.13
C SER A 188 11.44 6.21 -29.80
N SER A 189 10.23 6.78 -29.73
CA SER A 189 10.01 8.16 -29.27
C SER A 189 10.53 8.35 -27.83
N TRP A 190 10.32 7.37 -26.94
CA TRP A 190 10.86 7.43 -25.59
C TRP A 190 12.39 7.37 -25.58
N PHE A 191 13.02 6.51 -26.40
CA PHE A 191 14.47 6.46 -26.53
C PHE A 191 15.06 7.80 -26.98
N ASP A 192 14.36 8.53 -27.84
CA ASP A 192 14.84 9.83 -28.35
C ASP A 192 14.70 10.95 -27.34
N GLN A 193 13.60 10.95 -26.57
CA GLN A 193 13.30 12.02 -25.62
C GLN A 193 13.93 11.80 -24.25
N ALA A 194 14.00 10.53 -23.79
CA ALA A 194 14.43 10.16 -22.46
C ALA A 194 15.84 9.53 -22.47
N LEU A 195 16.87 10.37 -22.66
CA LEU A 195 18.25 9.91 -22.61
C LEU A 195 18.69 9.61 -21.15
N VAL A 196 19.53 8.58 -20.97
CA VAL A 196 20.01 8.19 -19.64
C VAL A 196 20.87 9.28 -18.99
N PRO A 197 20.60 9.70 -17.75
CA PRO A 197 21.41 10.70 -17.07
C PRO A 197 22.63 10.08 -16.40
N LEU A 198 23.83 10.40 -16.87
CA LEU A 198 25.08 9.80 -16.38
C LEU A 198 25.52 10.27 -14.98
N LYS A 199 25.16 11.51 -14.60
CA LYS A 199 25.60 12.12 -13.33
C LYS A 199 24.46 12.63 -12.45
N ALA A 200 23.22 12.26 -12.71
CA ALA A 200 22.09 12.71 -11.92
C ALA A 200 21.87 11.83 -10.69
N SER A 201 21.41 12.45 -9.59
CA SER A 201 20.96 11.70 -8.41
C SER A 201 19.79 10.75 -8.76
N PRO A 202 19.49 9.75 -7.93
CA PRO A 202 18.41 8.78 -8.19
C PRO A 202 17.04 9.38 -8.53
N GLY A 203 16.72 10.54 -7.98
CA GLY A 203 15.43 11.22 -8.19
C GLY A 203 15.47 12.43 -9.13
N ALA A 204 16.60 12.73 -9.80
CA ALA A 204 16.80 14.01 -10.50
C ALA A 204 16.09 14.12 -11.86
N THR A 205 15.65 13.01 -12.45
CA THR A 205 14.94 12.97 -13.74
C THR A 205 13.58 12.31 -13.59
N HIS A 206 12.59 12.72 -14.40
CA HIS A 206 11.27 12.11 -14.34
C HIS A 206 11.24 10.75 -15.04
N CYS A 207 11.80 10.65 -16.25
CA CYS A 207 11.83 9.39 -16.99
C CYS A 207 12.81 8.36 -16.41
N TRP A 208 13.87 8.80 -15.74
CA TRP A 208 14.95 7.97 -15.24
C TRP A 208 15.10 7.99 -13.70
N ARG A 209 14.05 8.31 -12.95
CA ARG A 209 14.05 7.96 -11.54
C ARG A 209 14.33 6.47 -11.43
N THR A 210 15.19 6.09 -10.50
CA THR A 210 15.67 4.71 -10.43
C THR A 210 14.56 3.72 -10.10
N ILE A 211 13.57 4.14 -9.32
CA ILE A 211 12.37 3.32 -9.04
C ILE A 211 11.59 2.98 -10.32
N GLU A 212 11.34 3.97 -11.21
CA GLU A 212 10.66 3.71 -12.49
C GLU A 212 11.52 2.84 -13.41
N ALA A 213 12.85 3.10 -13.43
CA ALA A 213 13.80 2.30 -14.19
C ALA A 213 13.79 0.83 -13.76
N GLY A 214 13.69 0.56 -12.45
CA GLY A 214 13.58 -0.80 -11.93
C GLY A 214 12.23 -1.47 -12.27
N ILE A 215 11.11 -0.78 -12.02
CA ILE A 215 9.76 -1.32 -12.21
C ILE A 215 9.50 -1.68 -13.67
N ARG A 216 9.87 -0.83 -14.63
CA ARG A 216 9.56 -1.06 -16.04
C ARG A 216 10.25 -2.29 -16.63
N MET A 217 11.35 -2.77 -16.06
CA MET A 217 12.05 -3.98 -16.53
C MET A 217 11.17 -5.21 -16.50
N SER A 218 10.21 -5.30 -15.59
CA SER A 218 9.23 -6.39 -15.57
C SER A 218 8.31 -6.40 -16.79
N GLY A 219 7.81 -5.26 -17.21
CA GLY A 219 7.01 -5.10 -18.43
C GLY A 219 7.84 -5.29 -19.70
N TRP A 220 8.96 -4.56 -19.78
CA TRP A 220 9.81 -4.56 -20.97
C TRP A 220 10.31 -5.97 -21.35
N SER A 221 10.75 -6.77 -20.38
CA SER A 221 11.22 -8.12 -20.65
C SER A 221 10.12 -9.04 -21.21
N ARG A 222 8.86 -8.83 -20.83
CA ARG A 222 7.71 -9.58 -21.38
C ARG A 222 7.33 -9.08 -22.77
N GLN A 223 7.37 -7.78 -22.98
CA GLN A 223 7.04 -7.13 -24.25
C GLN A 223 8.01 -7.54 -25.34
N ILE A 224 9.33 -7.42 -25.12
CA ILE A 224 10.32 -7.82 -26.12
C ILE A 224 10.25 -9.33 -26.41
N ALA A 225 9.98 -10.17 -25.40
CA ALA A 225 9.80 -11.60 -25.60
C ALA A 225 8.60 -11.91 -26.52
N ALA A 226 7.51 -11.15 -26.40
CA ALA A 226 6.33 -11.29 -27.26
C ALA A 226 6.58 -10.79 -28.69
N PHE A 227 7.29 -9.65 -28.83
CA PHE A 227 7.36 -8.91 -30.08
C PHE A 227 8.60 -9.19 -30.95
N ALA A 228 9.69 -9.75 -30.39
CA ALA A 228 10.99 -9.86 -31.07
C ALA A 228 10.97 -10.57 -32.44
N LYS A 229 9.97 -11.43 -32.68
CA LYS A 229 9.81 -12.16 -33.95
C LYS A 229 8.89 -11.46 -34.96
N SER A 230 8.29 -10.34 -34.59
CA SER A 230 7.50 -9.52 -35.51
C SER A 230 8.41 -8.86 -36.56
N PRO A 231 7.98 -8.72 -37.83
CA PRO A 231 8.73 -8.02 -38.86
C PRO A 231 8.88 -6.52 -38.56
N GLN A 232 8.07 -5.97 -37.67
CA GLN A 232 8.17 -4.56 -37.23
C GLN A 232 9.39 -4.33 -36.33
N VAL A 233 9.94 -5.39 -35.71
CA VAL A 233 11.10 -5.35 -34.81
C VAL A 233 12.36 -5.67 -35.60
N THR A 234 13.01 -4.63 -36.15
CA THR A 234 14.22 -4.75 -36.97
C THR A 234 15.46 -5.13 -36.14
N ASP A 235 16.56 -5.50 -36.82
CA ASP A 235 17.82 -5.84 -36.17
C ASP A 235 18.43 -4.60 -35.50
N GLU A 236 18.40 -3.45 -36.16
CA GLU A 236 18.77 -2.15 -35.61
C GLU A 236 17.93 -1.78 -34.37
N PHE A 237 16.60 -1.98 -34.43
CA PHE A 237 15.73 -1.72 -33.29
C PHE A 237 16.11 -2.60 -32.10
N LEU A 238 16.39 -3.89 -32.29
CA LEU A 238 16.83 -4.78 -31.23
C LEU A 238 18.14 -4.33 -30.61
N THR A 239 19.11 -3.92 -31.41
CA THR A 239 20.37 -3.36 -30.91
C THR A 239 20.11 -2.14 -30.04
N ARG A 240 19.32 -1.21 -30.51
CA ARG A 240 18.92 0.01 -29.76
C ARG A 240 18.18 -0.31 -28.46
N TYR A 241 17.29 -1.29 -28.50
CA TYR A 241 16.54 -1.77 -27.35
C TYR A 241 17.48 -2.32 -26.25
N PHE A 242 18.44 -3.16 -26.63
CA PHE A 242 19.36 -3.77 -25.67
C PHE A 242 20.46 -2.81 -25.19
N ILE A 243 20.82 -1.81 -25.95
CA ILE A 243 21.58 -0.66 -25.45
C ILE A 243 20.82 0.01 -24.28
N SER A 244 19.53 0.29 -24.46
CA SER A 244 18.72 0.87 -23.40
C SER A 244 18.58 -0.09 -22.19
N ILE A 245 18.46 -1.40 -22.38
CA ILE A 245 18.48 -2.40 -21.29
C ILE A 245 19.79 -2.33 -20.52
N TRP A 246 20.95 -2.24 -21.22
CA TRP A 246 22.24 -2.08 -20.58
C TRP A 246 22.33 -0.77 -19.79
N GLU A 247 21.87 0.34 -20.37
CA GLU A 247 21.80 1.65 -19.71
C GLU A 247 20.95 1.61 -18.43
N HIS A 248 19.84 0.85 -18.42
CA HIS A 248 19.05 0.60 -17.21
C HIS A 248 19.86 -0.16 -16.15
N GLY A 249 20.56 -1.24 -16.53
CA GLY A 249 21.40 -1.99 -15.63
C GLY A 249 22.49 -1.12 -15.00
N TRP A 250 23.21 -0.35 -15.84
CA TRP A 250 24.21 0.59 -15.40
C TRP A 250 23.64 1.66 -14.43
N ARG A 251 22.46 2.24 -14.80
CA ARG A 251 21.79 3.25 -13.97
C ARG A 251 21.42 2.70 -12.60
N LEU A 252 20.77 1.56 -12.55
CA LEU A 252 20.34 0.89 -11.33
C LEU A 252 21.51 0.48 -10.44
N ARG A 253 22.63 0.06 -11.05
CA ARG A 253 23.84 -0.35 -10.34
C ARG A 253 24.57 0.83 -9.68
N ASN A 254 24.60 1.99 -10.36
CA ASN A 254 25.45 3.12 -9.96
C ASN A 254 24.68 4.25 -9.23
N ASN A 255 23.34 4.24 -9.22
CA ASN A 255 22.52 5.33 -8.70
C ASN A 255 21.37 4.83 -7.82
N SER A 256 21.62 3.85 -6.96
CA SER A 256 20.60 3.27 -6.08
C SER A 256 20.13 4.21 -4.97
N THR A 257 18.91 3.99 -4.49
CA THR A 257 18.29 4.69 -3.36
C THR A 257 18.35 3.86 -2.07
N ARG A 258 17.31 3.96 -1.23
CA ARG A 258 17.15 3.18 0.01
C ARG A 258 15.69 2.75 0.17
N GLY A 259 15.44 1.81 1.08
CA GLY A 259 14.09 1.41 1.45
C GLY A 259 13.38 0.64 0.34
N ASN A 260 12.06 0.79 0.26
CA ASN A 260 11.25 0.08 -0.73
C ASN A 260 11.62 0.41 -2.19
N TRP A 261 12.14 1.61 -2.47
CA TRP A 261 12.63 1.99 -3.80
C TRP A 261 13.83 1.13 -4.21
N LEU A 262 14.82 1.00 -3.32
CA LEU A 262 16.00 0.17 -3.58
C LEU A 262 15.62 -1.28 -3.93
N LEU A 263 14.59 -1.80 -3.26
CA LEU A 263 14.12 -3.16 -3.54
C LEU A 263 13.58 -3.30 -4.97
N MET A 264 12.84 -2.30 -5.47
CA MET A 264 12.33 -2.28 -6.85
C MET A 264 13.47 -2.09 -7.87
N GLU A 265 14.47 -1.28 -7.53
CA GLU A 265 15.68 -1.06 -8.32
C GLU A 265 16.48 -2.37 -8.48
N LEU A 266 16.72 -3.05 -7.35
CA LEU A 266 17.45 -4.33 -7.33
C LEU A 266 16.67 -5.46 -8.02
N HIS A 267 15.34 -5.48 -7.92
CA HIS A 267 14.51 -6.40 -8.68
C HIS A 267 14.70 -6.19 -10.19
N GLY A 268 14.68 -4.94 -10.66
CA GLY A 268 14.93 -4.61 -12.07
C GLY A 268 16.34 -5.03 -12.52
N LEU A 269 17.36 -4.72 -11.73
CA LEU A 269 18.75 -5.09 -12.01
C LEU A 269 18.97 -6.61 -12.06
N LEU A 270 18.40 -7.31 -11.09
CA LEU A 270 18.47 -8.77 -11.04
C LEU A 270 17.75 -9.41 -12.23
N ARG A 271 16.62 -8.83 -12.64
CA ARG A 271 15.87 -9.29 -13.80
C ARG A 271 16.68 -9.14 -15.09
N ILE A 272 17.33 -7.99 -15.31
CA ILE A 272 18.23 -7.79 -16.45
C ILE A 272 19.34 -8.85 -16.44
N SER A 273 20.02 -9.04 -15.31
CA SER A 273 21.15 -9.94 -15.20
C SER A 273 20.81 -11.42 -15.35
N LEU A 274 19.59 -11.84 -14.98
CA LEU A 274 19.14 -13.22 -15.12
C LEU A 274 18.61 -13.54 -16.52
N LEU A 275 17.96 -12.56 -17.18
CA LEU A 275 17.34 -12.75 -18.48
C LEU A 275 18.29 -12.53 -19.65
N TYR A 276 19.32 -11.71 -19.46
CA TYR A 276 20.24 -11.28 -20.51
C TYR A 276 21.70 -11.58 -20.11
N PRO A 277 22.06 -12.86 -19.90
CA PRO A 277 23.39 -13.27 -19.44
C PRO A 277 24.51 -13.00 -20.48
N PHE A 278 24.15 -12.60 -21.70
CA PHE A 278 25.06 -12.17 -22.73
C PHE A 278 25.63 -10.74 -22.53
N LEU A 279 25.15 -10.01 -21.52
CA LEU A 279 25.74 -8.74 -21.10
C LEU A 279 26.95 -9.02 -20.21
N ASN A 280 28.12 -8.42 -20.52
CA ASN A 280 29.35 -8.60 -19.76
C ASN A 280 29.20 -8.28 -18.27
N ASP A 281 28.37 -7.29 -17.94
CA ASP A 281 28.14 -6.83 -16.58
C ASP A 281 27.13 -7.71 -15.81
N ALA A 282 26.41 -8.61 -16.46
CA ALA A 282 25.31 -9.39 -15.86
C ALA A 282 25.75 -10.23 -14.63
N PRO A 283 26.92 -10.91 -14.60
CA PRO A 283 27.36 -11.65 -13.43
C PRO A 283 27.61 -10.78 -12.20
N GLU A 284 28.24 -9.60 -12.39
CA GLU A 284 28.49 -8.63 -11.32
C GLU A 284 27.17 -8.04 -10.80
N TRP A 285 26.28 -7.61 -11.69
CA TRP A 285 24.98 -7.07 -11.33
C TRP A 285 24.13 -8.06 -10.53
N LYS A 286 24.15 -9.34 -10.92
CA LYS A 286 23.47 -10.42 -10.19
C LYS A 286 24.03 -10.57 -8.77
N ALA A 287 25.35 -10.64 -8.64
CA ALA A 287 26.01 -10.81 -7.35
C ALA A 287 25.74 -9.62 -6.42
N TYR A 288 25.85 -8.39 -6.96
CA TYR A 288 25.53 -7.16 -6.25
C TYR A 288 24.05 -7.13 -5.79
N ALA A 289 23.12 -7.35 -6.71
CA ALA A 289 21.70 -7.28 -6.40
C ALA A 289 21.30 -8.29 -5.31
N LEU A 290 21.78 -9.54 -5.37
CA LEU A 290 21.48 -10.56 -4.36
C LEU A 290 22.05 -10.20 -2.99
N LYS A 291 23.29 -9.69 -2.95
CA LYS A 291 23.92 -9.25 -1.69
C LYS A 291 23.10 -8.14 -1.03
N ILE A 292 22.78 -7.09 -1.79
CA ILE A 292 22.07 -5.94 -1.23
C ILE A 292 20.61 -6.29 -0.89
N LEU A 293 19.93 -7.13 -1.68
CA LEU A 293 18.58 -7.63 -1.35
C LEU A 293 18.56 -8.37 0.00
N GLN A 294 19.57 -9.16 0.30
CA GLN A 294 19.68 -9.86 1.58
C GLN A 294 19.93 -8.89 2.75
N GLU A 295 20.80 -7.90 2.56
CA GLU A 295 21.06 -6.86 3.56
C GLU A 295 19.80 -6.02 3.82
N GLU A 296 19.13 -5.58 2.75
CA GLU A 296 17.89 -4.78 2.85
C GLU A 296 16.74 -5.56 3.49
N PHE A 297 16.68 -6.87 3.29
CA PHE A 297 15.69 -7.69 4.00
C PHE A 297 15.84 -7.54 5.51
N THR A 298 17.07 -7.63 6.02
CA THR A 298 17.35 -7.50 7.46
C THR A 298 17.20 -6.08 8.00
N ARG A 299 17.28 -5.05 7.13
CA ARG A 299 17.13 -3.64 7.50
C ARG A 299 15.67 -3.16 7.45
N GLN A 300 14.82 -3.81 6.64
CA GLN A 300 13.47 -3.31 6.36
C GLN A 300 12.35 -4.19 6.95
N VAL A 301 12.65 -5.39 7.40
CA VAL A 301 11.66 -6.32 7.91
C VAL A 301 11.97 -6.64 9.36
N TYR A 302 11.03 -6.30 10.25
CA TYR A 302 11.12 -6.64 11.66
C TYR A 302 11.21 -8.16 11.86
N PRO A 303 11.81 -8.63 12.96
CA PRO A 303 11.87 -10.07 13.26
C PRO A 303 10.51 -10.78 13.28
N ASP A 304 9.43 -10.07 13.54
CA ASP A 304 8.04 -10.55 13.51
C ASP A 304 7.38 -10.51 12.11
N GLY A 305 8.13 -10.13 11.08
CA GLY A 305 7.71 -10.18 9.68
C GLY A 305 7.05 -8.92 9.15
N PHE A 306 6.78 -7.92 9.95
CA PHE A 306 6.23 -6.65 9.48
C PHE A 306 7.32 -5.80 8.80
N GLN A 307 6.99 -5.11 7.73
CA GLN A 307 7.93 -4.19 7.07
C GLN A 307 7.97 -2.84 7.84
N TYR A 308 9.14 -2.24 7.98
CA TYR A 308 9.43 -1.13 8.92
C TYR A 308 8.71 0.20 8.66
N GLU A 309 8.04 0.36 7.52
CA GLU A 309 7.15 1.50 7.29
C GLU A 309 5.78 1.32 7.97
N LEU A 310 5.53 0.13 8.51
CA LEU A 310 4.32 -0.23 9.29
C LEU A 310 3.00 0.08 8.56
N SER A 311 3.08 0.20 7.25
CA SER A 311 1.94 0.39 6.36
C SER A 311 1.55 -0.94 5.72
N THR A 312 0.28 -1.32 5.78
CA THR A 312 -0.22 -2.53 5.11
C THR A 312 -0.08 -2.48 3.58
N GLY A 313 -0.12 -1.27 2.99
CA GLY A 313 0.13 -1.05 1.58
C GLY A 313 1.60 -1.29 1.19
N TYR A 314 2.53 -0.64 1.89
CA TYR A 314 3.96 -0.74 1.59
C TYR A 314 4.57 -2.08 2.00
N HIS A 315 4.04 -2.74 3.02
CA HIS A 315 4.33 -4.14 3.27
C HIS A 315 4.00 -5.00 2.04
N GLY A 316 2.84 -4.79 1.41
CA GLY A 316 2.44 -5.46 0.17
C GLY A 316 3.37 -5.19 -1.01
N VAL A 317 3.92 -3.98 -1.12
CA VAL A 317 4.92 -3.62 -2.14
C VAL A 317 6.17 -4.47 -1.98
N VAL A 318 6.70 -4.58 -0.75
CA VAL A 318 7.91 -5.35 -0.44
C VAL A 318 7.67 -6.85 -0.67
N VAL A 319 6.57 -7.41 -0.16
CA VAL A 319 6.16 -8.81 -0.41
C VAL A 319 6.08 -9.10 -1.91
N SER A 320 5.44 -8.20 -2.69
CA SER A 320 5.27 -8.38 -4.13
C SER A 320 6.60 -8.42 -4.88
N ASN A 321 7.58 -7.62 -4.47
CA ASN A 321 8.91 -7.61 -5.10
C ASN A 321 9.71 -8.87 -4.79
N TYR A 322 9.80 -9.29 -3.53
CA TYR A 322 10.48 -10.55 -3.19
C TYR A 322 9.79 -11.77 -3.81
N LYS A 323 8.44 -11.74 -3.86
CA LYS A 323 7.67 -12.77 -4.56
C LYS A 323 8.00 -12.80 -6.06
N ALA A 324 8.02 -11.66 -6.74
CA ALA A 324 8.32 -11.59 -8.16
C ALA A 324 9.74 -12.08 -8.49
N ILE A 325 10.71 -11.79 -7.60
CA ILE A 325 12.06 -12.38 -7.69
C ILE A 325 12.00 -13.90 -7.52
N SER A 326 11.25 -14.38 -6.53
CA SER A 326 11.07 -15.82 -6.30
C SER A 326 10.42 -16.52 -7.50
N ASP A 327 9.40 -15.92 -8.09
CA ASP A 327 8.75 -16.43 -9.32
C ASP A 327 9.73 -16.48 -10.49
N LEU A 328 10.56 -15.45 -10.67
CA LEU A 328 11.55 -15.40 -11.74
C LEU A 328 12.57 -16.55 -11.62
N TYR A 329 13.04 -16.85 -10.41
CA TYR A 329 13.93 -17.99 -10.17
C TYR A 329 13.25 -19.33 -10.53
N GLU A 330 11.97 -19.48 -10.14
CA GLU A 330 11.20 -20.68 -10.49
C GLU A 330 11.00 -20.82 -12.00
N LEU A 331 10.59 -19.74 -12.68
CA LEU A 331 10.38 -19.70 -14.14
C LEU A 331 11.65 -20.06 -14.90
N LEU A 332 12.82 -19.70 -14.40
CA LEU A 332 14.11 -20.00 -15.00
C LEU A 332 14.68 -21.36 -14.56
N GLY A 333 13.97 -22.13 -13.71
CA GLY A 333 14.45 -23.40 -13.17
C GLY A 333 15.64 -23.24 -12.21
N LEU A 334 15.81 -22.06 -11.61
CA LEU A 334 16.92 -21.76 -10.71
C LEU A 334 16.52 -21.99 -9.24
N LYS A 335 17.49 -22.36 -8.41
CA LYS A 335 17.27 -22.50 -6.96
C LYS A 335 17.05 -21.11 -6.33
N ARG A 336 15.90 -20.94 -5.65
CA ARG A 336 15.55 -19.71 -4.95
C ARG A 336 16.55 -19.42 -3.81
N PRO A 337 16.96 -18.15 -3.61
CA PRO A 337 17.74 -17.75 -2.45
C PRO A 337 17.01 -18.05 -1.14
N GLU A 338 17.69 -18.68 -0.19
CA GLU A 338 17.07 -19.15 1.06
C GLU A 338 16.53 -18.01 1.93
N PHE A 339 17.21 -16.84 1.94
CA PHE A 339 16.73 -15.68 2.69
C PHE A 339 15.37 -15.16 2.17
N ILE A 340 15.12 -15.26 0.85
CA ILE A 340 13.82 -14.89 0.26
C ILE A 340 12.76 -15.90 0.71
N ARG A 341 13.07 -17.21 0.66
CA ARG A 341 12.11 -18.25 1.06
C ARG A 341 11.67 -18.09 2.51
N LYS A 342 12.62 -17.99 3.44
CA LYS A 342 12.32 -17.84 4.88
C LYS A 342 11.67 -16.48 5.20
N GLY A 343 12.14 -15.44 4.53
CA GLY A 343 11.64 -14.09 4.77
C GLY A 343 10.21 -13.87 4.31
N LEU A 344 9.89 -14.33 3.11
CA LEU A 344 8.53 -14.23 2.57
C LEU A 344 7.49 -14.97 3.43
N GLU A 345 7.85 -16.13 4.03
CA GLU A 345 6.94 -16.85 4.90
C GLU A 345 6.48 -15.98 6.07
N LYS A 346 7.43 -15.35 6.79
CA LYS A 346 7.12 -14.43 7.88
C LYS A 346 6.29 -13.22 7.42
N MET A 347 6.61 -12.69 6.26
CA MET A 347 5.87 -11.55 5.72
C MET A 347 4.44 -11.93 5.31
N PHE A 348 4.20 -13.13 4.78
CA PHE A 348 2.85 -13.61 4.52
C PHE A 348 2.08 -13.88 5.81
N GLU A 349 2.75 -14.35 6.86
CA GLU A 349 2.14 -14.58 8.18
C GLU A 349 1.60 -13.28 8.78
N MET A 350 2.23 -12.12 8.53
CA MET A 350 1.71 -10.82 8.96
C MET A 350 0.25 -10.62 8.52
N TYR A 351 -0.10 -10.98 7.28
CA TYR A 351 -1.48 -10.85 6.79
C TYR A 351 -2.47 -11.74 7.56
N VAL A 352 -2.07 -12.96 7.89
CA VAL A 352 -2.88 -13.88 8.70
C VAL A 352 -3.13 -13.32 10.09
N ARG A 353 -2.09 -12.76 10.72
CA ARG A 353 -2.19 -12.20 12.07
C ARG A 353 -3.04 -10.94 12.12
N LEU A 354 -2.99 -10.07 11.10
CA LEU A 354 -3.72 -8.81 11.04
C LEU A 354 -5.14 -8.93 10.47
N VAL A 355 -5.53 -10.05 9.83
CA VAL A 355 -6.81 -10.14 9.12
C VAL A 355 -8.00 -9.71 9.97
N THR A 356 -8.86 -8.85 9.41
CA THR A 356 -10.14 -8.50 10.04
C THR A 356 -11.18 -9.60 9.82
N PRO A 357 -12.29 -9.65 10.59
CA PRO A 357 -13.36 -10.62 10.38
C PRO A 357 -13.93 -10.62 8.96
N GLU A 358 -13.93 -9.47 8.29
CA GLU A 358 -14.37 -9.31 6.90
C GLU A 358 -13.39 -9.88 5.88
N GLY A 359 -12.19 -10.30 6.33
CA GLY A 359 -11.18 -10.95 5.50
C GLY A 359 -10.21 -10.00 4.79
N GLY A 360 -10.18 -8.74 5.19
CA GLY A 360 -9.23 -7.74 4.72
C GLY A 360 -8.13 -7.43 5.73
N THR A 361 -7.20 -6.55 5.36
CA THR A 361 -6.28 -5.89 6.30
C THR A 361 -6.85 -4.56 6.77
N PRO A 362 -6.56 -4.11 8.00
CA PRO A 362 -6.81 -2.70 8.35
C PRO A 362 -5.94 -1.78 7.48
N SER A 363 -6.42 -0.56 7.23
CA SER A 363 -5.74 0.43 6.36
C SER A 363 -4.67 1.21 7.13
N LEU A 364 -3.70 0.51 7.75
CA LEU A 364 -2.70 1.14 8.62
C LEU A 364 -1.77 2.08 7.86
N ASN A 365 -1.59 3.29 8.39
CA ASN A 365 -0.71 4.31 7.82
C ASN A 365 -1.08 4.62 6.35
N ASP A 366 -0.12 4.81 5.43
CA ASP A 366 -0.41 4.89 3.98
C ASP A 366 -0.79 3.50 3.42
N GLY A 367 -1.72 2.83 4.09
CA GLY A 367 -2.23 1.52 3.70
C GLY A 367 -3.62 1.57 3.10
N SER A 368 -4.09 0.41 2.66
CA SER A 368 -5.46 0.22 2.19
C SER A 368 -5.95 -1.17 2.60
N ASN A 369 -7.26 -1.33 2.69
CA ASN A 369 -7.85 -2.65 2.90
C ASN A 369 -7.56 -3.55 1.70
N ALA A 370 -6.88 -4.67 1.93
CA ALA A 370 -6.54 -5.65 0.91
C ALA A 370 -7.06 -7.04 1.31
N PRO A 371 -7.71 -7.79 0.40
CA PRO A 371 -8.20 -9.14 0.70
C PRO A 371 -7.06 -10.09 1.06
N VAL A 372 -7.02 -10.58 2.31
CA VAL A 372 -5.98 -11.49 2.82
C VAL A 372 -5.97 -12.82 2.06
N ALA A 373 -7.14 -13.31 1.64
CA ALA A 373 -7.24 -14.50 0.82
C ALA A 373 -6.40 -14.45 -0.48
N ARG A 374 -6.17 -13.26 -1.06
CA ARG A 374 -5.29 -13.09 -2.22
C ARG A 374 -3.84 -13.40 -1.86
N TRP A 375 -3.37 -12.88 -0.73
CA TRP A 375 -2.01 -13.09 -0.25
C TRP A 375 -1.79 -14.54 0.17
N CYS A 376 -2.75 -15.13 0.86
CA CYS A 376 -2.71 -16.52 1.27
C CYS A 376 -2.77 -17.50 0.09
N ARG A 377 -3.49 -17.20 -1.01
CA ARG A 377 -3.42 -17.99 -2.25
C ARG A 377 -2.02 -17.98 -2.88
N MET A 378 -1.30 -16.86 -2.77
CA MET A 378 0.09 -16.81 -3.21
C MET A 378 0.98 -17.60 -2.24
N ALA A 379 0.84 -17.38 -0.94
CA ALA A 379 1.63 -18.03 0.09
C ALA A 379 1.48 -19.57 0.06
N SER A 380 0.27 -20.09 -0.10
CA SER A 380 0.02 -21.54 -0.11
C SER A 380 0.69 -22.30 -1.29
N ARG A 381 1.09 -21.60 -2.35
CA ARG A 381 1.89 -22.18 -3.43
C ARG A 381 3.36 -22.36 -3.06
N PHE A 382 3.88 -21.40 -2.24
CA PHE A 382 5.27 -21.42 -1.79
C PHE A 382 5.48 -22.28 -0.54
N TYR A 383 4.44 -22.38 0.30
CA TYR A 383 4.43 -23.05 1.62
C TYR A 383 3.22 -23.98 1.73
N PRO A 384 3.21 -25.09 0.96
CA PRO A 384 2.08 -26.03 0.94
C PRO A 384 1.85 -26.74 2.28
N GLU A 385 2.84 -26.78 3.14
CA GLU A 385 2.76 -27.31 4.52
C GLU A 385 1.97 -26.41 5.47
N ARG A 386 1.83 -25.12 5.22
CA ARG A 386 1.12 -24.15 6.07
C ARG A 386 -0.41 -24.31 5.93
N ALA A 387 -1.03 -24.93 6.94
CA ALA A 387 -2.46 -25.16 6.97
C ALA A 387 -3.28 -23.87 7.06
N ASP A 388 -2.79 -22.88 7.79
CA ASP A 388 -3.40 -21.56 7.94
C ASP A 388 -3.44 -20.78 6.61
N PHE A 389 -2.37 -20.78 5.81
CA PHE A 389 -2.40 -20.16 4.49
C PHE A 389 -3.45 -20.80 3.58
N ARG A 390 -3.59 -22.15 3.60
CA ARG A 390 -4.64 -22.83 2.83
C ARG A 390 -6.04 -22.48 3.34
N TRP A 391 -6.21 -22.38 4.66
CA TRP A 391 -7.49 -22.04 5.26
C TRP A 391 -8.00 -20.66 4.77
N PHE A 392 -7.16 -19.63 4.86
CA PHE A 392 -7.51 -18.29 4.37
C PHE A 392 -7.63 -18.22 2.84
N ALA A 393 -6.77 -18.95 2.10
CA ALA A 393 -6.81 -19.00 0.63
C ALA A 393 -8.15 -19.54 0.10
N THR A 394 -8.73 -20.49 0.81
CA THR A 394 -9.94 -21.22 0.39
C THR A 394 -11.22 -20.75 1.09
N GLY A 395 -11.12 -19.77 1.99
CA GLY A 395 -12.25 -19.30 2.80
C GLY A 395 -12.74 -20.35 3.80
N GLY A 396 -11.82 -21.08 4.41
CA GLY A 396 -12.11 -22.07 5.47
C GLY A 396 -12.45 -23.48 4.98
N ARG A 397 -12.36 -23.74 3.66
CA ARG A 397 -12.71 -25.07 3.10
C ARG A 397 -11.59 -26.11 3.23
N GLU A 398 -10.35 -25.67 3.29
CA GLU A 398 -9.16 -26.51 3.41
C GLU A 398 -8.20 -25.94 4.43
N GLY A 399 -7.44 -26.81 5.09
CA GLY A 399 -6.50 -26.40 6.13
C GLY A 399 -7.17 -26.20 7.49
N ALA A 400 -6.56 -25.37 8.31
CA ALA A 400 -7.05 -25.01 9.65
C ALA A 400 -6.66 -23.56 9.97
N PRO A 401 -7.46 -22.82 10.76
CA PRO A 401 -7.06 -21.50 11.26
C PRO A 401 -5.87 -21.65 12.22
N PRO A 402 -5.14 -20.55 12.52
CA PRO A 402 -4.14 -20.57 13.58
C PRO A 402 -4.72 -21.04 14.92
N ASP A 403 -3.88 -21.62 15.78
CA ASP A 403 -4.23 -22.10 17.13
C ASP A 403 -4.34 -20.98 18.17
N TYR A 404 -3.95 -19.76 17.81
CA TYR A 404 -4.12 -18.56 18.63
C TYR A 404 -5.30 -17.70 18.14
N LEU A 405 -5.82 -16.82 18.99
CA LEU A 405 -6.83 -15.83 18.64
C LEU A 405 -6.22 -14.41 18.63
N SER A 406 -5.90 -13.90 19.80
CA SER A 406 -5.25 -12.61 19.94
C SER A 406 -3.73 -12.74 19.87
N THR A 407 -3.05 -11.71 19.37
CA THR A 407 -1.59 -11.77 19.12
C THR A 407 -0.95 -10.39 19.21
N VAL A 408 0.35 -10.36 19.44
CA VAL A 408 1.17 -9.15 19.40
C VAL A 408 2.33 -9.32 18.43
N PHE A 409 2.71 -8.25 17.77
CA PHE A 409 3.96 -8.12 17.01
C PHE A 409 4.97 -7.40 17.92
N PRO A 410 5.89 -8.11 18.56
CA PRO A 410 6.71 -7.52 19.62
C PRO A 410 7.67 -6.43 19.14
N TRP A 411 8.06 -6.43 17.86
CA TRP A 411 8.95 -5.42 17.27
C TRP A 411 8.16 -4.34 16.56
N ALA A 412 7.17 -4.72 15.76
CA ALA A 412 6.31 -3.79 15.04
C ALA A 412 5.31 -3.06 15.96
N GLY A 413 5.03 -3.56 17.17
CA GLY A 413 4.15 -2.91 18.13
C GLY A 413 2.67 -3.01 17.81
N ALA A 414 2.26 -3.85 16.90
CA ALA A 414 0.86 -4.09 16.57
C ALA A 414 0.24 -5.13 17.50
N VAL A 415 -0.90 -4.83 18.12
CA VAL A 415 -1.67 -5.78 18.94
C VAL A 415 -3.01 -6.06 18.28
N VAL A 416 -3.34 -7.34 18.13
CA VAL A 416 -4.62 -7.79 17.57
C VAL A 416 -5.38 -8.57 18.63
N PHE A 417 -6.60 -8.18 18.88
CA PHE A 417 -7.56 -8.84 19.75
C PHE A 417 -8.61 -9.57 18.90
N ARG A 418 -9.02 -10.78 19.34
CA ARG A 418 -9.97 -11.57 18.56
C ARG A 418 -10.75 -12.54 19.44
N SER A 419 -12.07 -12.55 19.28
CA SER A 419 -12.94 -13.50 20.02
C SER A 419 -13.02 -14.88 19.34
N SER A 420 -12.90 -14.93 18.02
CA SER A 420 -12.90 -16.17 17.24
C SER A 420 -12.42 -15.91 15.80
N TRP A 421 -12.26 -16.95 14.99
CA TRP A 421 -11.99 -16.84 13.55
C TRP A 421 -13.25 -16.73 12.68
N ALA A 422 -14.43 -16.59 13.27
CA ALA A 422 -15.69 -16.43 12.55
C ALA A 422 -15.80 -15.03 11.95
N LYS A 423 -16.62 -14.90 10.89
CA LYS A 423 -16.84 -13.60 10.20
C LYS A 423 -17.57 -12.56 11.05
N ASP A 424 -18.26 -13.01 12.08
CA ASP A 424 -18.97 -12.15 13.03
C ASP A 424 -18.23 -11.97 14.36
N ALA A 425 -16.95 -12.34 14.41
CA ALA A 425 -16.09 -12.17 15.57
C ALA A 425 -16.00 -10.70 16.00
N VAL A 426 -15.79 -10.46 17.28
CA VAL A 426 -15.33 -9.18 17.81
C VAL A 426 -13.82 -9.13 17.67
N TRP A 427 -13.32 -8.09 17.01
CA TRP A 427 -11.94 -7.89 16.68
C TRP A 427 -11.51 -6.46 17.02
N GLY A 428 -10.30 -6.31 17.54
CA GLY A 428 -9.71 -5.00 17.79
C GLY A 428 -8.25 -4.97 17.38
N TYR A 429 -7.76 -3.77 17.14
CA TYR A 429 -6.36 -3.49 16.87
C TYR A 429 -5.90 -2.29 17.69
N MET A 430 -4.75 -2.41 18.35
CA MET A 430 -4.09 -1.30 19.04
C MET A 430 -2.72 -1.05 18.42
N ASP A 431 -2.46 0.20 18.06
CA ASP A 431 -1.17 0.65 17.58
C ASP A 431 -0.26 1.04 18.75
N ALA A 432 0.73 0.23 19.04
CA ALA A 432 1.83 0.56 19.95
C ALA A 432 3.17 0.70 19.20
N SER A 433 3.11 0.93 17.89
CA SER A 433 4.26 0.90 16.99
C SER A 433 5.31 1.95 17.33
N PRO A 434 6.61 1.65 17.12
CA PRO A 434 7.64 2.67 17.05
C PRO A 434 7.39 3.56 15.83
N PHE A 435 7.96 4.77 15.82
CA PHE A 435 7.98 5.58 14.61
C PHE A 435 9.20 5.16 13.77
N GLY A 436 8.96 4.69 12.56
CA GLY A 436 9.99 4.15 11.69
C GLY A 436 10.33 5.08 10.53
N ARG A 437 10.10 4.59 9.34
CA ARG A 437 10.48 5.26 8.09
C ARG A 437 9.28 5.46 7.19
N GLY A 438 9.18 6.64 6.56
CA GLY A 438 8.23 6.92 5.50
C GLY A 438 6.79 6.51 5.80
N HIS A 439 5.84 6.98 5.04
CA HIS A 439 4.45 6.50 5.00
C HIS A 439 3.69 6.36 6.34
N GLN A 440 4.30 6.70 7.50
CA GLN A 440 3.70 6.61 8.82
C GLN A 440 2.97 7.90 9.20
N HIS A 441 1.94 7.74 10.03
CA HIS A 441 1.10 8.80 10.55
C HIS A 441 1.44 9.12 12.02
N GLU A 442 0.86 10.17 12.58
CA GLU A 442 0.98 10.52 13.99
C GLU A 442 -0.17 9.89 14.78
N ASP A 443 -0.14 8.56 14.90
CA ASP A 443 -1.27 7.70 15.27
C ASP A 443 -0.97 6.72 16.41
N LYS A 444 0.11 6.92 17.17
CA LYS A 444 0.43 6.01 18.27
C LYS A 444 -0.71 5.93 19.27
N LEU A 445 -0.97 4.71 19.75
CA LEU A 445 -2.09 4.34 20.60
C LEU A 445 -3.47 4.41 19.92
N ASN A 446 -3.52 4.45 18.58
CA ASN A 446 -4.76 4.31 17.80
C ASN A 446 -5.44 2.97 18.10
N PHE A 447 -6.78 2.94 18.09
CA PHE A 447 -7.58 1.74 18.32
C PHE A 447 -8.65 1.56 17.26
N LEU A 448 -8.75 0.35 16.69
CA LEU A 448 -9.76 -0.02 15.69
C LEU A 448 -10.66 -1.11 16.22
N LEU A 449 -11.91 -1.16 15.74
CA LEU A 449 -12.93 -2.13 16.20
C LEU A 449 -13.78 -2.63 15.04
N ASN A 450 -13.86 -3.95 14.90
CA ASN A 450 -14.82 -4.62 14.02
C ASN A 450 -15.63 -5.61 14.85
N ALA A 451 -16.92 -5.72 14.59
CA ALA A 451 -17.77 -6.72 15.22
C ALA A 451 -18.97 -7.07 14.36
N TYR A 452 -19.38 -8.33 14.40
CA TYR A 452 -20.60 -8.82 13.75
C TYR A 452 -20.64 -8.55 12.23
N GLY A 453 -19.46 -8.58 11.58
CA GLY A 453 -19.31 -8.33 10.14
C GLY A 453 -19.42 -6.86 9.74
N LYS A 454 -19.23 -5.94 10.69
CA LYS A 454 -19.19 -4.49 10.46
C LYS A 454 -17.89 -3.89 11.00
N THR A 455 -17.27 -3.01 10.24
CA THR A 455 -16.26 -2.07 10.77
C THR A 455 -17.01 -1.04 11.60
N MET A 456 -16.60 -0.83 12.85
CA MET A 456 -17.23 0.13 13.78
C MET A 456 -16.34 1.34 14.03
N LEU A 457 -15.10 1.13 14.45
CA LEU A 457 -14.09 2.18 14.50
C LEU A 457 -13.10 1.97 13.36
N THR A 458 -12.98 2.98 12.52
CA THR A 458 -12.29 2.91 11.23
C THR A 458 -10.96 3.66 11.23
N GLU A 459 -10.21 3.50 10.14
CA GLU A 459 -8.89 4.08 9.90
C GLU A 459 -8.86 4.72 8.51
N GLY A 460 -8.35 5.96 8.41
CA GLY A 460 -8.29 6.72 7.17
C GLY A 460 -7.39 6.13 6.09
N GLY A 461 -6.30 5.52 6.48
CA GLY A 461 -5.34 4.95 5.54
C GLY A 461 -4.70 5.98 4.62
N ASN A 462 -4.45 5.59 3.37
CA ASN A 462 -3.75 6.42 2.40
C ASN A 462 -4.65 7.49 1.76
N TYR A 463 -4.02 8.61 1.39
CA TYR A 463 -4.57 9.65 0.51
C TYR A 463 -3.53 10.06 -0.54
N MET A 464 -3.92 10.85 -1.55
CA MET A 464 -2.99 11.35 -2.59
C MET A 464 -1.77 12.04 -1.97
N TYR A 465 -0.58 11.83 -2.57
CA TYR A 465 0.67 12.47 -2.15
C TYR A 465 0.73 13.91 -2.66
N ASP A 466 -0.17 14.73 -2.19
CA ASP A 466 -0.28 16.15 -2.53
C ASP A 466 -0.18 17.05 -1.28
N SER A 467 -0.40 18.34 -1.44
CA SER A 467 -0.41 19.31 -0.34
C SER A 467 -1.81 19.64 0.18
N SER A 468 -2.83 18.83 -0.18
CA SER A 468 -4.22 19.05 0.19
C SER A 468 -4.43 19.01 1.71
N GLU A 469 -5.53 19.60 2.15
CA GLU A 469 -5.95 19.56 3.55
C GLU A 469 -6.25 18.13 4.00
N CYS A 470 -6.86 17.32 3.12
CA CYS A 470 -7.13 15.92 3.42
C CYS A 470 -5.85 15.10 3.59
N ARG A 471 -4.79 15.34 2.75
CA ARG A 471 -3.50 14.67 2.97
C ARG A 471 -2.87 15.03 4.31
N LYS A 472 -2.90 16.30 4.69
CA LYS A 472 -2.40 16.75 6.00
C LYS A 472 -3.20 16.13 7.14
N TYR A 473 -4.51 15.99 6.97
CA TYR A 473 -5.41 15.40 7.95
C TYR A 473 -5.10 13.93 8.20
N VAL A 474 -5.03 13.09 7.16
CA VAL A 474 -4.77 11.66 7.33
C VAL A 474 -3.42 11.36 8.00
N LEU A 475 -2.44 12.27 7.85
CA LEU A 475 -1.13 12.15 8.50
C LEU A 475 -1.13 12.59 9.96
N SER A 476 -2.18 13.27 10.43
CA SER A 476 -2.25 13.93 11.74
C SER A 476 -2.99 13.07 12.76
N THR A 477 -2.72 13.26 14.04
CA THR A 477 -3.34 12.54 15.16
C THR A 477 -4.86 12.61 15.16
N ARG A 478 -5.43 13.72 14.69
CA ARG A 478 -6.89 13.93 14.65
C ARG A 478 -7.63 13.07 13.62
N ALA A 479 -6.93 12.33 12.75
CA ALA A 479 -7.54 11.37 11.84
C ALA A 479 -7.64 9.96 12.43
N HIS A 480 -7.18 9.76 13.68
CA HIS A 480 -7.03 8.46 14.32
C HIS A 480 -7.76 8.39 15.66
N ASN A 481 -8.05 7.17 16.14
CA ASN A 481 -8.78 6.91 17.38
C ASN A 481 -7.82 6.96 18.59
N THR A 482 -7.24 8.11 18.84
CA THR A 482 -6.28 8.41 19.91
C THR A 482 -6.53 9.80 20.51
N ILE A 483 -5.57 10.37 21.22
CA ILE A 483 -5.74 11.61 21.98
C ILE A 483 -4.91 12.74 21.40
N ARG A 484 -5.49 13.95 21.37
CA ARG A 484 -4.79 15.24 21.21
C ARG A 484 -4.75 15.96 22.55
N ILE A 485 -3.69 16.72 22.77
CA ILE A 485 -3.51 17.56 23.95
C ILE A 485 -3.38 19.03 23.52
N ASP A 486 -4.14 19.92 24.14
CA ASP A 486 -4.14 21.36 23.85
C ASP A 486 -4.34 21.70 22.37
N GLY A 487 -5.14 20.88 21.67
CA GLY A 487 -5.36 21.02 20.24
C GLY A 487 -4.14 20.64 19.37
N LEU A 488 -3.09 20.06 19.98
CA LEU A 488 -1.82 19.72 19.30
C LEU A 488 -1.78 18.23 18.92
N GLU A 489 -1.08 17.95 17.82
CA GLU A 489 -0.86 16.61 17.28
C GLU A 489 0.35 15.95 17.94
N GLN A 490 0.43 14.63 17.93
CA GLN A 490 1.65 13.88 18.18
C GLN A 490 2.78 14.37 17.26
N ASN A 491 4.05 14.21 17.67
CA ASN A 491 5.18 14.87 17.01
C ASN A 491 6.37 13.96 16.72
N ARG A 492 6.13 12.65 16.54
CA ARG A 492 7.18 11.66 16.33
C ARG A 492 8.00 11.93 15.07
N ARG A 493 7.37 12.42 14.01
CA ARG A 493 8.02 12.77 12.73
C ARG A 493 9.15 13.80 12.91
N ARG A 494 9.06 14.70 13.88
CA ARG A 494 10.09 15.72 14.15
C ARG A 494 11.12 15.26 15.15
N THR A 495 10.72 14.47 16.14
CA THR A 495 11.56 14.08 17.29
C THR A 495 12.37 12.83 17.02
N TYR A 496 11.80 11.88 16.26
CA TYR A 496 12.42 10.61 16.01
C TYR A 496 13.40 10.64 14.84
N ARG A 497 14.52 9.89 14.98
CA ARG A 497 15.52 9.68 13.93
C ARG A 497 15.85 8.20 13.86
N TRP A 498 15.34 7.53 12.83
CA TRP A 498 15.57 6.11 12.58
C TRP A 498 17.06 5.77 12.44
N LYS A 499 17.49 4.72 13.11
CA LYS A 499 18.77 4.06 12.98
C LYS A 499 18.53 2.62 12.54
N ASP A 500 19.41 2.06 11.73
CA ASP A 500 19.24 0.68 11.22
C ASP A 500 19.18 -0.36 12.36
N ALA A 501 19.78 -0.09 13.51
CA ALA A 501 19.69 -0.93 14.71
C ALA A 501 18.28 -1.01 15.31
N ASP A 502 17.44 0.00 15.07
CA ASP A 502 16.09 0.09 15.65
C ASP A 502 15.17 -1.04 15.17
N ILE A 503 15.48 -1.66 14.01
CA ILE A 503 14.77 -2.82 13.49
C ILE A 503 14.77 -4.01 14.47
N ASN A 504 15.76 -4.12 15.35
CA ASN A 504 15.90 -5.17 16.33
C ASN A 504 15.42 -4.77 17.74
N VAL A 505 14.96 -3.53 17.92
CA VAL A 505 14.43 -3.04 19.20
C VAL A 505 12.95 -3.40 19.28
N LYS A 506 12.56 -4.06 20.37
CA LYS A 506 11.14 -4.34 20.62
C LYS A 506 10.38 -3.04 20.90
N ALA A 507 9.15 -2.97 20.42
CA ALA A 507 8.24 -1.89 20.75
C ALA A 507 7.94 -1.84 22.26
N ASP A 508 7.62 -0.65 22.74
CA ASP A 508 7.17 -0.44 24.12
C ASP A 508 5.69 -0.88 24.23
N VAL A 509 5.48 -2.20 24.31
CA VAL A 509 4.16 -2.82 24.42
C VAL A 509 4.18 -4.02 25.35
N GLU A 510 3.26 -4.03 26.31
CA GLU A 510 2.97 -5.19 27.13
C GLU A 510 1.70 -5.87 26.61
N PHE A 511 1.70 -7.18 26.49
CA PHE A 511 0.54 -7.95 26.08
C PHE A 511 0.42 -9.23 26.88
N SER A 512 -0.79 -9.50 27.36
CA SER A 512 -1.15 -10.78 27.99
C SER A 512 -2.52 -11.26 27.49
N THR A 513 -2.69 -12.58 27.40
CA THR A 513 -3.94 -13.22 26.98
C THR A 513 -4.31 -14.37 27.89
N THR A 514 -5.58 -14.47 28.20
CA THR A 514 -6.21 -15.58 28.92
C THR A 514 -7.52 -15.97 28.22
N PRO A 515 -8.15 -17.09 28.54
CA PRO A 515 -9.48 -17.39 28.00
C PRO A 515 -10.53 -16.32 28.29
N ALA A 516 -10.47 -15.67 29.45
CA ALA A 516 -11.45 -14.66 29.86
C ALA A 516 -11.17 -13.27 29.29
N ARG A 517 -9.90 -12.90 29.13
CA ARG A 517 -9.54 -11.52 28.72
C ARG A 517 -8.15 -11.43 28.11
N ASP A 518 -7.96 -10.40 27.31
CA ASP A 518 -6.65 -9.92 26.85
C ASP A 518 -6.39 -8.52 27.39
N VAL A 519 -5.12 -8.20 27.61
CA VAL A 519 -4.67 -6.89 28.08
C VAL A 519 -3.50 -6.44 27.22
N ALA A 520 -3.57 -5.23 26.67
CA ALA A 520 -2.43 -4.56 26.06
C ALA A 520 -2.18 -3.21 26.70
N ARG A 521 -0.91 -2.83 26.90
CA ARG A 521 -0.49 -1.55 27.43
C ARG A 521 0.63 -0.97 26.59
N SER A 522 0.58 0.33 26.36
CA SER A 522 1.68 1.08 25.75
C SER A 522 1.62 2.55 26.15
N VAL A 523 2.67 3.31 25.81
CA VAL A 523 2.83 4.70 26.19
C VAL A 523 3.25 5.56 25.00
N TYR A 524 2.71 6.77 24.93
CA TYR A 524 3.20 7.86 24.10
C TYR A 524 3.86 8.92 24.99
N LYS A 525 5.13 9.25 24.72
CA LYS A 525 5.98 10.15 25.51
C LYS A 525 6.85 11.11 24.69
N ASP A 526 6.58 11.19 23.38
CA ASP A 526 7.41 11.97 22.45
C ASP A 526 6.96 13.44 22.33
N GLY A 527 5.94 13.86 23.13
CA GLY A 527 5.41 15.22 23.18
C GLY A 527 4.42 15.55 22.06
N TYR A 528 3.63 16.59 22.27
CA TYR A 528 2.61 17.09 21.35
C TYR A 528 3.05 18.42 20.75
N GLY A 529 2.80 18.63 19.45
CA GLY A 529 3.09 19.86 18.74
C GLY A 529 4.57 20.23 18.59
N PRO A 530 4.86 21.36 17.97
CA PRO A 530 6.24 21.76 17.64
C PRO A 530 7.09 22.15 18.86
N GLN A 531 6.47 22.53 19.96
CA GLN A 531 7.14 22.89 21.21
C GLN A 531 7.26 21.73 22.20
N GLN A 532 6.79 20.54 21.80
CA GLN A 532 6.84 19.31 22.59
C GLN A 532 6.17 19.44 23.97
N GLU A 533 4.88 19.70 24.00
CA GLU A 533 4.11 19.58 25.23
C GLU A 533 4.29 18.18 25.82
N LEU A 534 4.96 18.07 26.96
CA LEU A 534 5.47 16.82 27.52
C LEU A 534 4.41 16.01 28.30
N VAL A 535 3.15 16.14 27.97
CA VAL A 535 2.11 15.27 28.54
C VAL A 535 2.36 13.83 28.08
N VAL A 536 2.50 12.93 29.03
CA VAL A 536 2.63 11.49 28.77
C VAL A 536 1.24 10.86 28.72
N HIS A 537 0.98 10.08 27.68
CA HIS A 537 -0.27 9.35 27.51
C HIS A 537 -0.01 7.84 27.57
N HIS A 538 -0.51 7.19 28.60
CA HIS A 538 -0.57 5.72 28.72
C HIS A 538 -1.94 5.23 28.29
N ARG A 539 -1.99 4.25 27.39
CA ARG A 539 -3.23 3.57 27.01
C ARG A 539 -3.16 2.09 27.38
N THR A 540 -4.18 1.64 28.10
CA THR A 540 -4.44 0.22 28.35
C THR A 540 -5.72 -0.17 27.64
N VAL A 541 -5.67 -1.24 26.84
CA VAL A 541 -6.85 -1.85 26.21
C VAL A 541 -7.11 -3.19 26.87
N LEU A 542 -8.31 -3.35 27.42
CA LEU A 542 -8.82 -4.62 27.92
C LEU A 542 -9.82 -5.17 26.90
N PHE A 543 -9.65 -6.40 26.47
CA PHE A 543 -10.65 -7.15 25.72
C PHE A 543 -11.29 -8.18 26.64
N LEU A 544 -12.50 -7.93 27.08
CA LEU A 544 -13.26 -8.80 27.98
C LEU A 544 -14.07 -9.78 27.12
N LYS A 545 -13.66 -11.06 27.14
CA LYS A 545 -14.19 -12.09 26.25
C LYS A 545 -15.31 -12.91 26.89
N GLN A 546 -15.30 -13.04 28.21
CA GLN A 546 -16.19 -13.96 28.95
C GLN A 546 -16.73 -13.30 30.24
N GLU A 547 -17.33 -12.11 30.12
CA GLU A 547 -18.06 -11.53 31.24
C GLU A 547 -19.47 -12.11 31.31
N PRO A 548 -19.94 -12.58 32.47
CA PRO A 548 -21.24 -13.25 32.60
C PRO A 548 -22.40 -12.42 32.05
N GLY A 549 -23.15 -12.95 31.09
CA GLY A 549 -24.32 -12.27 30.49
C GLY A 549 -24.00 -11.12 29.55
N LEU A 550 -22.72 -10.84 29.27
CA LEU A 550 -22.29 -9.81 28.32
C LEU A 550 -21.64 -10.43 27.07
N ALA A 551 -21.83 -9.81 25.94
CA ALA A 551 -21.05 -10.13 24.74
C ALA A 551 -19.60 -9.63 24.91
N PRO A 552 -18.62 -10.15 24.14
CA PRO A 552 -17.25 -9.63 24.16
C PRO A 552 -17.20 -8.13 23.85
N PHE A 553 -16.43 -7.37 24.63
CA PHE A 553 -16.33 -5.91 24.48
C PHE A 553 -14.96 -5.38 24.90
N PHE A 554 -14.69 -4.12 24.58
CA PHE A 554 -13.43 -3.46 24.90
C PHE A 554 -13.60 -2.39 25.97
N VAL A 555 -12.55 -2.23 26.77
CA VAL A 555 -12.39 -1.09 27.67
C VAL A 555 -11.04 -0.45 27.38
N VAL A 556 -11.06 0.84 27.09
CA VAL A 556 -9.88 1.67 26.86
C VAL A 556 -9.68 2.54 28.10
N ILE A 557 -8.52 2.41 28.73
CA ILE A 557 -8.15 3.20 29.89
C ILE A 557 -6.99 4.11 29.49
N ASP A 558 -7.27 5.39 29.41
CA ASP A 558 -6.30 6.43 29.13
C ASP A 558 -5.85 7.09 30.42
N ARG A 559 -4.54 7.18 30.65
CA ARG A 559 -3.94 7.95 31.72
C ARG A 559 -3.06 9.03 31.13
N LEU A 560 -3.38 10.26 31.46
CA LEU A 560 -2.63 11.46 31.08
C LEU A 560 -1.83 11.94 32.28
N ALA A 561 -0.58 12.32 32.08
CA ALA A 561 0.27 12.92 33.10
C ALA A 561 0.98 14.14 32.51
N ALA A 562 0.63 15.31 33.00
CA ALA A 562 1.30 16.56 32.70
C ALA A 562 2.48 16.79 33.66
N PRO A 563 3.60 17.34 33.18
CA PRO A 563 4.77 17.64 34.02
C PRO A 563 4.62 18.92 34.82
N ASP A 564 3.54 19.69 34.63
CA ASP A 564 3.28 21.01 35.23
C ASP A 564 1.86 21.05 35.86
N ASP A 565 1.56 22.15 36.55
CA ASP A 565 0.30 22.37 37.24
C ASP A 565 -0.67 23.27 36.46
N ARG A 566 -0.42 23.57 35.21
CA ARG A 566 -1.36 24.33 34.38
C ARG A 566 -2.52 23.46 33.89
N PRO A 567 -3.68 24.05 33.63
CA PRO A 567 -4.77 23.33 32.98
C PRO A 567 -4.41 22.94 31.54
N HIS A 568 -4.65 21.66 31.18
CA HIS A 568 -4.55 21.13 29.83
C HIS A 568 -5.91 20.74 29.33
N THR A 569 -6.10 20.75 28.00
CA THR A 569 -7.27 20.18 27.34
C THR A 569 -6.91 18.85 26.70
N PHE A 570 -7.87 17.92 26.67
CA PHE A 570 -7.73 16.69 25.91
C PHE A 570 -8.91 16.49 24.96
N GLU A 571 -8.66 15.81 23.84
CA GLU A 571 -9.66 15.39 22.86
C GLU A 571 -9.42 13.93 22.52
N ILE A 572 -10.37 13.03 22.86
CA ILE A 572 -10.34 11.63 22.45
C ILE A 572 -11.24 11.50 21.24
N MET A 573 -10.69 11.13 20.10
CA MET A 573 -11.43 10.96 18.85
C MET A 573 -11.86 9.50 18.64
N TRP A 574 -13.10 9.32 18.16
CA TRP A 574 -13.63 8.02 17.76
C TRP A 574 -14.23 8.14 16.35
N HIS A 575 -13.54 7.63 15.34
CA HIS A 575 -13.96 7.68 13.94
C HIS A 575 -14.84 6.46 13.64
N LEU A 576 -16.14 6.65 13.58
CA LEU A 576 -17.06 5.57 13.24
C LEU A 576 -17.19 5.43 11.71
N GLU A 577 -17.29 4.18 11.26
CA GLU A 577 -17.77 3.94 9.90
C GLU A 577 -19.22 4.48 9.76
N GLU A 578 -19.73 4.64 8.53
CA GLU A 578 -21.04 5.23 8.30
C GLU A 578 -22.13 4.57 9.14
N CYS A 579 -22.72 5.35 10.05
CA CYS A 579 -23.78 4.90 10.95
C CYS A 579 -24.70 6.06 11.35
N LYS A 580 -25.84 5.73 11.99
CA LYS A 580 -26.65 6.73 12.70
C LYS A 580 -26.10 6.92 14.10
N LEU A 581 -25.51 8.08 14.35
CA LEU A 581 -24.95 8.44 15.65
C LEU A 581 -26.01 9.12 16.51
N ALA A 582 -26.07 8.72 17.79
CA ALA A 582 -26.78 9.43 18.84
C ALA A 582 -25.84 9.67 20.02
N ILE A 583 -25.90 10.85 20.62
CA ILE A 583 -25.08 11.27 21.78
C ILE A 583 -26.03 11.63 22.92
N ASP A 584 -25.77 11.09 24.12
CA ASP A 584 -26.53 11.38 25.34
C ASP A 584 -25.58 11.48 26.54
N GLY A 585 -25.34 12.69 27.02
CA GLY A 585 -24.40 12.96 28.10
C GLY A 585 -22.99 12.40 27.82
N GLN A 586 -22.54 11.45 28.63
CA GLN A 586 -21.25 10.77 28.54
C GLN A 586 -21.30 9.48 27.71
N THR A 587 -22.39 9.27 26.94
CA THR A 587 -22.55 8.09 26.10
C THR A 587 -22.79 8.49 24.66
N PHE A 588 -22.44 7.60 23.73
CA PHE A 588 -22.88 7.67 22.35
C PHE A 588 -23.19 6.29 21.82
N THR A 589 -24.07 6.21 20.84
CA THR A 589 -24.42 4.98 20.13
C THR A 589 -24.32 5.17 18.63
N GLY A 590 -23.71 4.19 17.93
CA GLY A 590 -23.71 4.09 16.47
C GLY A 590 -24.61 2.92 16.04
N ASP A 591 -25.61 3.18 15.20
CA ASP A 591 -26.44 2.14 14.55
C ASP A 591 -25.91 1.90 13.13
N PHE A 592 -25.29 0.74 12.89
CA PHE A 592 -24.69 0.33 11.61
C PHE A 592 -25.69 -0.41 10.71
N GLY A 593 -26.96 -0.43 11.07
CA GLY A 593 -27.99 -1.17 10.35
C GLY A 593 -28.00 -2.68 10.70
N ASP A 594 -29.00 -3.39 10.17
CA ASP A 594 -29.18 -4.84 10.39
C ASP A 594 -29.29 -5.23 11.88
N GLY A 595 -29.62 -4.27 12.76
CA GLY A 595 -29.69 -4.44 14.20
C GLY A 595 -28.31 -4.58 14.89
N ILE A 596 -27.26 -4.12 14.26
CA ILE A 596 -25.89 -4.11 14.79
C ILE A 596 -25.54 -2.70 15.23
N GLY A 597 -25.03 -2.55 16.45
CA GLY A 597 -24.66 -1.26 17.00
C GLY A 597 -23.41 -1.31 17.88
N LEU A 598 -22.89 -0.12 18.16
CA LEU A 598 -21.84 0.15 19.12
C LEU A 598 -22.41 1.11 20.18
N ALA A 599 -22.36 0.72 21.45
CA ALA A 599 -22.58 1.65 22.56
C ALA A 599 -21.22 1.98 23.17
N ALA A 600 -20.99 3.26 23.44
CA ALA A 600 -19.80 3.74 24.12
C ALA A 600 -20.15 4.65 25.31
N ALA A 601 -19.38 4.55 26.39
CA ALA A 601 -19.53 5.38 27.57
C ALA A 601 -18.17 5.82 28.08
N THR A 602 -18.05 7.09 28.48
CA THR A 602 -16.84 7.64 29.12
C THR A 602 -17.08 7.92 30.61
N SER A 603 -16.07 7.68 31.43
CA SER A 603 -16.16 7.90 32.88
C SER A 603 -15.98 9.36 33.31
N ASP A 604 -15.58 10.24 32.43
CA ASP A 604 -15.39 11.67 32.75
C ASP A 604 -16.71 12.42 32.70
N ALA A 605 -17.35 12.60 33.86
CA ALA A 605 -18.62 13.30 33.98
C ALA A 605 -18.55 14.77 33.55
N SER A 606 -17.37 15.36 33.52
CA SER A 606 -17.14 16.76 33.07
C SER A 606 -16.89 16.89 31.57
N ALA A 607 -16.63 15.77 30.90
CA ALA A 607 -16.34 15.79 29.47
C ALA A 607 -17.59 16.09 28.64
N LYS A 608 -17.38 16.78 27.53
CA LYS A 608 -18.41 17.03 26.52
C LYS A 608 -18.14 16.12 25.31
N ILE A 609 -19.17 15.45 24.78
CA ILE A 609 -19.08 14.70 23.56
C ILE A 609 -19.74 15.50 22.42
N THR A 610 -19.02 15.68 21.32
CA THR A 610 -19.51 16.43 20.15
C THR A 610 -19.23 15.63 18.86
N ASP A 611 -20.21 15.50 17.97
CA ASP A 611 -19.96 14.94 16.64
C ASP A 611 -19.29 15.98 15.74
N MET A 612 -18.08 15.70 15.30
CA MET A 612 -17.31 16.55 14.40
C MET A 612 -17.32 16.02 12.95
N ARG A 613 -18.43 15.47 12.53
CA ARG A 613 -18.64 14.90 11.19
C ARG A 613 -18.48 15.95 10.08
N GLY A 614 -17.55 15.71 9.16
CA GLY A 614 -17.42 16.51 7.93
C GLY A 614 -17.08 17.97 8.13
N GLN A 615 -16.35 18.31 9.19
CA GLN A 615 -16.09 19.67 9.61
C GLN A 615 -14.87 20.24 8.89
N HIS A 616 -14.98 21.51 8.45
CA HIS A 616 -13.85 22.28 7.91
C HIS A 616 -13.32 23.34 8.90
N LYS A 617 -14.19 23.84 9.78
CA LYS A 617 -13.84 24.85 10.79
C LYS A 617 -14.26 24.40 12.18
N PRO A 618 -13.48 24.71 13.24
CA PRO A 618 -12.23 25.49 13.24
C PRO A 618 -11.06 24.76 12.58
N TYR A 619 -11.14 23.44 12.38
CA TYR A 619 -10.16 22.61 11.70
C TYR A 619 -10.85 21.46 10.95
N PHE A 620 -10.17 20.89 9.98
CA PHE A 620 -10.65 19.78 9.17
C PHE A 620 -10.75 18.50 10.02
N GLN A 621 -11.96 17.93 10.19
CA GLN A 621 -12.23 16.79 11.07
C GLN A 621 -13.41 15.97 10.58
N GLY A 622 -13.41 14.64 10.87
CA GLY A 622 -14.51 13.74 10.57
C GLY A 622 -14.67 13.41 9.10
N TRP A 623 -13.54 13.21 8.42
CA TRP A 623 -13.48 12.85 7.01
C TRP A 623 -12.79 11.50 6.80
N MET A 624 -13.26 10.72 5.86
CA MET A 624 -12.71 9.44 5.43
C MET A 624 -12.27 9.50 3.97
N PRO A 625 -11.01 9.17 3.65
CA PRO A 625 -10.60 8.94 2.27
C PRO A 625 -11.40 7.82 1.61
N ILE A 626 -11.74 8.02 0.34
CA ILE A 626 -12.37 6.99 -0.48
C ILE A 626 -11.68 6.91 -1.83
N TRP A 627 -11.64 5.70 -2.40
CA TRP A 627 -11.12 5.44 -3.73
C TRP A 627 -12.27 5.14 -4.68
N VAL A 628 -12.46 5.98 -5.67
CA VAL A 628 -13.57 5.87 -6.65
C VAL A 628 -13.10 5.57 -8.08
N GLY A 629 -11.90 5.01 -8.23
CA GLY A 629 -11.33 4.64 -9.54
C GLY A 629 -10.71 5.80 -10.30
N GLY A 630 -10.38 6.87 -9.60
CA GLY A 630 -9.75 8.09 -10.08
C GLY A 630 -8.88 8.72 -8.99
N PRO A 631 -8.74 10.04 -8.94
CA PRO A 631 -8.14 10.71 -7.80
C PRO A 631 -8.89 10.37 -6.52
N HIS A 632 -8.19 10.27 -5.39
CA HIS A 632 -8.83 10.03 -4.10
C HIS A 632 -9.84 11.16 -3.81
N GLU A 633 -11.00 10.77 -3.32
CA GLU A 633 -12.00 11.66 -2.75
C GLU A 633 -12.07 11.44 -1.23
N HIS A 634 -12.94 12.15 -0.56
CA HIS A 634 -13.21 11.98 0.87
C HIS A 634 -14.70 12.18 1.15
N ARG A 635 -15.20 11.48 2.15
CA ARG A 635 -16.60 11.58 2.62
C ARG A 635 -16.65 11.90 4.10
N PRO A 636 -17.67 12.61 4.58
CA PRO A 636 -17.86 12.84 6.00
C PRO A 636 -18.24 11.54 6.72
N ILE A 637 -17.69 11.35 7.94
CA ILE A 637 -18.02 10.22 8.81
C ILE A 637 -18.37 10.71 10.22
N PRO A 638 -19.24 10.00 10.96
CA PRO A 638 -19.54 10.31 12.35
C PRO A 638 -18.25 10.24 13.18
N THR A 639 -17.97 11.30 13.93
CA THR A 639 -16.73 11.39 14.73
C THR A 639 -17.05 12.01 16.09
N PRO A 640 -17.62 11.23 17.05
CA PRO A 640 -17.76 11.70 18.41
C PRO A 640 -16.38 11.96 19.03
N VAL A 641 -16.18 13.18 19.49
CA VAL A 641 -14.97 13.64 20.17
C VAL A 641 -15.31 13.93 21.62
N VAL A 642 -14.64 13.24 22.53
CA VAL A 642 -14.75 13.43 23.97
C VAL A 642 -13.74 14.49 24.39
N GLN A 643 -14.21 15.63 24.85
CA GLN A 643 -13.40 16.80 25.18
C GLN A 643 -13.50 17.12 26.67
N GLY A 644 -12.39 17.37 27.31
CA GLY A 644 -12.32 17.76 28.73
C GLY A 644 -11.04 18.47 29.10
N THR A 645 -10.90 18.77 30.39
CA THR A 645 -9.74 19.44 30.95
C THR A 645 -9.14 18.60 32.08
N PHE A 646 -7.85 18.83 32.37
CA PHE A 646 -7.17 18.23 33.50
C PHE A 646 -5.98 19.07 33.93
N THR A 647 -5.52 18.86 35.17
CA THR A 647 -4.29 19.39 35.72
C THR A 647 -3.52 18.24 36.38
N GLY A 648 -2.22 18.18 36.17
CA GLY A 648 -1.36 17.13 36.68
C GLY A 648 -1.71 15.74 36.03
N ALA A 649 -2.54 14.94 36.69
CA ALA A 649 -2.89 13.60 36.20
C ALA A 649 -4.39 13.42 35.98
N LYS A 650 -4.76 12.69 34.94
CA LYS A 650 -6.16 12.32 34.62
C LYS A 650 -6.26 10.87 34.17
N ARG A 651 -7.22 10.14 34.70
CA ARG A 651 -7.61 8.79 34.23
C ARG A 651 -8.99 8.86 33.61
N ILE A 652 -9.12 8.32 32.39
CA ILE A 652 -10.38 8.25 31.64
C ILE A 652 -10.61 6.79 31.27
N VAL A 653 -11.78 6.27 31.53
CA VAL A 653 -12.21 4.91 31.13
C VAL A 653 -13.27 5.07 30.06
N THR A 654 -13.05 4.49 28.88
CA THR A 654 -14.04 4.41 27.81
C THR A 654 -14.40 2.96 27.58
N VAL A 655 -15.67 2.61 27.69
CA VAL A 655 -16.19 1.29 27.33
C VAL A 655 -16.71 1.35 25.91
N LEU A 656 -16.34 0.37 25.09
CA LEU A 656 -16.78 0.19 23.71
C LEU A 656 -17.50 -1.16 23.62
N TYR A 657 -18.83 -1.15 23.60
CA TYR A 657 -19.69 -2.33 23.67
C TYR A 657 -20.40 -2.56 22.33
N PRO A 658 -19.87 -3.44 21.45
CA PRO A 658 -20.59 -3.85 20.25
C PRO A 658 -21.76 -4.75 20.62
N TYR A 659 -22.92 -4.53 19.98
CA TYR A 659 -24.13 -5.28 20.32
C TYR A 659 -24.98 -5.62 19.08
N ARG A 660 -25.85 -6.63 19.25
CA ARG A 660 -26.94 -6.96 18.32
C ARG A 660 -28.25 -6.42 18.86
N LYS A 661 -29.25 -6.23 17.98
CA LYS A 661 -30.57 -5.66 18.31
C LYS A 661 -31.15 -6.24 19.60
N GLY A 662 -31.57 -5.37 20.49
CA GLY A 662 -32.17 -5.71 21.80
C GLY A 662 -31.16 -6.17 22.85
N LYS A 663 -29.84 -6.13 22.56
CA LYS A 663 -28.78 -6.61 23.48
C LYS A 663 -27.78 -5.51 23.84
N ASN A 664 -28.15 -4.23 23.71
CA ASN A 664 -27.34 -3.19 24.31
C ASN A 664 -27.52 -3.23 25.84
N MET A 665 -26.45 -3.62 26.52
CA MET A 665 -26.44 -3.73 27.99
C MET A 665 -25.73 -2.55 28.67
N LEU A 666 -25.06 -1.66 27.92
CA LEU A 666 -24.28 -0.56 28.46
C LEU A 666 -25.14 0.69 28.64
N SER A 667 -25.21 1.24 29.86
CA SER A 667 -25.79 2.56 30.15
C SER A 667 -24.75 3.58 30.63
N GLY A 668 -23.58 3.16 31.09
CA GLY A 668 -22.54 4.07 31.51
C GLY A 668 -21.32 3.38 32.11
N VAL A 669 -20.34 4.16 32.54
CA VAL A 669 -19.15 3.71 33.25
C VAL A 669 -18.73 4.73 34.30
N LYS A 670 -18.30 4.25 35.48
CA LYS A 670 -17.69 5.08 36.53
C LYS A 670 -16.24 4.61 36.75
N ALA A 671 -15.30 5.53 36.77
CA ALA A 671 -13.94 5.26 37.22
C ALA A 671 -13.85 5.49 38.74
N ASP A 672 -12.97 4.74 39.41
CA ASP A 672 -12.60 5.09 40.80
C ASP A 672 -11.95 6.48 40.85
N THR A 673 -12.10 7.15 41.96
CA THR A 673 -11.47 8.46 42.23
C THR A 673 -9.94 8.33 42.31
N ASP A 674 -9.45 7.17 42.73
CA ASP A 674 -8.02 6.84 42.71
C ASP A 674 -7.49 6.73 41.31
N GLN A 675 -6.59 7.64 40.93
CA GLN A 675 -5.94 7.66 39.60
C GLN A 675 -5.09 6.41 39.32
N GLN A 676 -4.64 5.73 40.37
CA GLN A 676 -3.86 4.49 40.27
C GLN A 676 -4.74 3.23 40.29
N SER A 677 -6.04 3.38 40.57
CA SER A 677 -6.95 2.23 40.62
C SER A 677 -6.89 1.37 39.36
N SER A 678 -6.94 0.07 39.56
CA SER A 678 -7.06 -0.93 38.48
C SER A 678 -8.52 -1.34 38.24
N SER A 679 -9.51 -0.74 38.95
CA SER A 679 -10.92 -1.08 38.82
C SER A 679 -11.76 0.04 38.24
N PHE A 680 -12.93 -0.31 37.71
CA PHE A 680 -13.98 0.60 37.27
C PHE A 680 -15.35 -0.11 37.37
N THR A 681 -16.42 0.65 37.38
CA THR A 681 -17.78 0.11 37.49
C THR A 681 -18.54 0.31 36.18
N LEU A 682 -18.98 -0.79 35.57
CA LEU A 682 -19.96 -0.77 34.48
C LEU A 682 -21.36 -0.51 35.03
N MET A 683 -22.09 0.38 34.37
CA MET A 683 -23.51 0.60 34.61
C MET A 683 -24.28 -0.04 33.46
N LEU A 684 -25.19 -0.97 33.81
CA LEU A 684 -25.96 -1.70 32.82
C LEU A 684 -27.38 -1.12 32.64
N THR A 685 -28.00 -1.40 31.51
CA THR A 685 -29.35 -0.89 31.16
C THR A 685 -30.46 -1.45 32.06
N ASP A 686 -30.22 -2.57 32.74
CA ASP A 686 -31.12 -3.15 33.73
C ASP A 686 -30.99 -2.54 35.12
N GLY A 687 -30.16 -1.50 35.26
CA GLY A 687 -29.89 -0.81 36.52
C GLY A 687 -28.83 -1.48 37.39
N THR A 688 -28.26 -2.61 36.98
CA THR A 688 -27.18 -3.27 37.75
C THR A 688 -25.83 -2.58 37.53
N GLU A 689 -25.00 -2.63 38.56
CA GLU A 689 -23.60 -2.19 38.52
C GLU A 689 -22.65 -3.37 38.66
N ARG A 690 -21.57 -3.37 37.86
CA ARG A 690 -20.53 -4.41 37.93
C ARG A 690 -19.14 -3.81 38.05
N ILE A 691 -18.44 -4.22 39.09
CA ILE A 691 -17.05 -3.84 39.31
C ILE A 691 -16.16 -4.75 38.46
N ILE A 692 -15.45 -4.19 37.52
CA ILE A 692 -14.40 -4.86 36.75
C ILE A 692 -13.05 -4.49 37.35
N ARG A 693 -12.29 -5.50 37.75
CA ARG A 693 -10.92 -5.31 38.25
C ARG A 693 -9.91 -5.66 37.19
N ASN A 694 -9.03 -4.71 36.90
CA ASN A 694 -7.88 -4.98 36.06
C ASN A 694 -6.73 -5.52 36.94
N SER A 695 -7.00 -6.65 37.66
CA SER A 695 -5.92 -7.33 38.37
C SER A 695 -4.90 -7.90 37.36
N GLN A 696 -3.63 -7.77 37.71
CA GLN A 696 -2.46 -8.21 36.93
C GLN A 696 -2.55 -9.65 36.50
#